data_b10ebac3428b1dfc77aa9298f71a676f
#
_entry.id   b10ebac3428b1dfc77aa9298f71a676f
#
_cell.length_a   1.000
_cell.length_b   1.000
_cell.length_c   1.000
_cell.angle_alpha   90.00
_cell.angle_beta   90.00
_cell.angle_gamma   90.00
#
_symmetry.space_group_name_H-M   'P 1'
#
loop_
_entity.id
_entity.type
_entity.pdbx_description
1 polymer ?
#
loop_
_entity_poly.entity_id
_entity_poly.type
_entity_poly.pdbx_seq_one_letter_code
_entity_poly.pdbx_strand_id
1 'polypeptide(L)'
;MGFSSWTWGEGLPPFEVDPSLLGSPSAVPPQQTPVLPHDAAPKDAANPNREPEVPVPLTSATSAQRVSERDLPFLPAGTVVEADRIRGERGKTLVAEGDVVVARDGQFVRAERLTYDEPSETVTATGAVTLEDRALGVRVTGPEAHYNLADKTGVFQQPRYFFTPSEKNPHATDAHGAAQAVYFEGANQYRIERGSWTTCAAPDPDWYLQADRITLDRNTNVGHAQDARLRFGDTTLVALPWLEFPLSKERKSGWLVPSFGVSSRAGVQVAVPYYFNLAPNYDLTLTPRIYTRRGLQLGSQFRYLTESMRGTLEAEVLPSDREAGRTRALGIWRHEQRFSDRLYGTVDYNAVGDRDYFKDLSNNLSLSSTVHLLRQGSLWYHGEGWGSQLLVQQYQTLDRTIETPYRLLPQWRLWSAPVTLGNAGRFGTVTFSGQVTQFRHPDAGSLSSSGLYWTEGTRWVATPEWRLPIATEWWSVEPRVLAHLSHYSLDQPAVVGGRTTLSRALPIVALDARMAFERDWQLFGRNWLQTLEPRLFYRYAPYRDQSDFPLFDTDRYGFGFAQLFMMNPYTGYDRVADGHSVTVAVTSRLLEPETGRERIRASLAQRFYRDDPKVLLPGEAPWSNRRTDLLAEVVWQPFERWRTKGFWQYDPDEGVNRRFNAAVRYEAGPAKLAGFDYRYTRDQLEEVALSGQWPLAPRWYGVSRIARSLQEDRWTELLAGFEYNGGCWVGRVVLHRYALSSASNNTAIFFQLELNGLGSLGNDPGSLLRRAVPGYGRIAPTGPERSLESGW
;
A
#
# COMPACT_ATOMS: atom_id res chain seq x y z
N MET A 1 14.84 7.76 -26.55
CA MET A 1 15.55 7.32 -25.34
C MET A 1 14.52 7.30 -24.20
N GLY A 2 13.91 6.14 -23.94
CA GLY A 2 12.92 5.98 -22.89
C GLY A 2 13.60 5.72 -21.55
N PHE A 3 13.68 6.74 -20.70
CA PHE A 3 14.10 6.56 -19.32
C PHE A 3 12.94 5.99 -18.52
N SER A 4 12.92 4.68 -18.32
CA SER A 4 12.19 4.13 -17.18
C SER A 4 13.07 4.39 -15.95
N SER A 5 12.68 5.38 -15.14
CA SER A 5 13.24 5.60 -13.81
C SER A 5 12.93 4.41 -12.92
N TRP A 6 13.87 3.48 -12.81
CA TRP A 6 13.83 2.41 -11.82
C TRP A 6 14.21 3.01 -10.47
N THR A 7 13.21 3.31 -9.67
CA THR A 7 13.41 3.59 -8.26
C THR A 7 13.73 2.28 -7.56
N TRP A 8 14.87 2.23 -6.89
CA TRP A 8 15.24 1.22 -5.93
C TRP A 8 14.36 1.36 -4.68
N GLY A 9 13.17 0.82 -4.76
CA GLY A 9 12.30 0.69 -3.61
C GLY A 9 11.56 -0.62 -3.75
N GLU A 10 11.86 -1.57 -2.89
CA GLU A 10 11.41 -2.95 -2.84
C GLU A 10 12.04 -3.82 -3.94
N GLY A 11 12.81 -4.82 -3.51
CA GLY A 11 13.40 -5.80 -4.42
C GLY A 11 12.29 -6.41 -5.26
N LEU A 12 12.34 -6.15 -6.57
CA LEU A 12 11.61 -7.01 -7.48
C LEU A 12 12.07 -8.43 -7.19
N PRO A 13 11.15 -9.36 -6.90
CA PRO A 13 11.47 -10.77 -6.92
C PRO A 13 12.11 -11.06 -8.30
N PRO A 14 12.98 -12.07 -8.43
CA PRO A 14 13.39 -12.56 -9.74
C PRO A 14 12.10 -12.74 -10.52
N PHE A 15 12.07 -12.30 -11.76
CA PHE A 15 10.92 -12.26 -12.66
C PHE A 15 10.11 -13.56 -12.53
N GLU A 16 9.32 -13.67 -11.50
CA GLU A 16 8.17 -14.53 -11.48
C GLU A 16 7.15 -13.77 -12.31
N VAL A 17 6.83 -14.34 -13.45
CA VAL A 17 5.62 -13.97 -14.18
C VAL A 17 4.53 -13.97 -13.12
N ASP A 18 3.90 -12.83 -12.89
CA ASP A 18 2.81 -12.66 -11.93
C ASP A 18 1.90 -13.89 -12.04
N PRO A 19 1.73 -14.73 -11.00
CA PRO A 19 0.89 -15.89 -11.07
C PRO A 19 -0.54 -15.59 -11.52
N SER A 20 -0.98 -14.33 -11.39
CA SER A 20 -2.24 -13.84 -11.94
C SER A 20 -2.24 -13.79 -13.47
N LEU A 21 -1.07 -13.76 -14.11
CA LEU A 21 -0.90 -13.84 -15.57
C LEU A 21 -0.82 -15.29 -16.08
N LEU A 22 -0.61 -16.25 -15.17
CA LEU A 22 -0.51 -17.68 -15.50
C LEU A 22 -1.75 -18.51 -15.13
N GLY A 23 -2.85 -17.88 -14.71
CA GLY A 23 -4.06 -18.55 -14.26
C GLY A 23 -3.84 -19.21 -12.90
N SER A 24 -4.56 -18.78 -11.87
CA SER A 24 -4.54 -19.41 -10.55
C SER A 24 -4.84 -20.90 -10.68
N PRO A 25 -4.03 -21.78 -10.08
CA PRO A 25 -4.44 -23.18 -9.92
C PRO A 25 -5.71 -23.18 -9.06
N SER A 26 -6.72 -23.92 -9.51
CA SER A 26 -7.99 -24.14 -8.84
C SER A 26 -7.76 -24.38 -7.34
N ALA A 27 -8.42 -23.62 -6.51
CA ALA A 27 -8.46 -23.83 -5.08
C ALA A 27 -8.90 -25.26 -4.79
N VAL A 28 -7.98 -26.07 -4.27
CA VAL A 28 -8.30 -27.35 -3.65
C VAL A 28 -9.10 -27.02 -2.39
N PRO A 29 -10.29 -27.59 -2.18
CA PRO A 29 -11.04 -27.36 -0.96
C PRO A 29 -10.21 -27.85 0.24
N PRO A 30 -10.28 -27.19 1.41
CA PRO A 30 -9.49 -27.57 2.56
C PRO A 30 -9.88 -28.99 3.00
N GLN A 31 -8.91 -29.89 2.95
CA GLN A 31 -9.05 -31.20 3.56
C GLN A 31 -9.20 -31.00 5.06
N GLN A 32 -10.31 -31.49 5.57
CA GLN A 32 -10.57 -31.60 7.00
C GLN A 32 -9.49 -32.53 7.60
N THR A 33 -8.65 -31.96 8.46
CA THR A 33 -7.76 -32.73 9.32
C THR A 33 -8.58 -33.57 10.30
N PRO A 34 -8.32 -34.87 10.44
CA PRO A 34 -9.02 -35.66 11.44
C PRO A 34 -8.61 -35.25 12.85
N VAL A 35 -9.60 -34.99 13.66
CA VAL A 35 -9.44 -34.78 15.12
C VAL A 35 -9.04 -36.11 15.73
N LEU A 36 -7.83 -36.19 16.28
CA LEU A 36 -7.40 -37.29 17.17
C LEU A 36 -7.81 -36.95 18.61
N PRO A 37 -8.20 -37.97 19.42
CA PRO A 37 -8.75 -37.75 20.74
C PRO A 37 -7.70 -37.32 21.77
N HIS A 38 -8.14 -36.48 22.69
CA HIS A 38 -7.40 -36.10 23.89
C HIS A 38 -7.13 -37.31 24.78
N ASP A 39 -5.88 -37.51 25.13
CA ASP A 39 -5.51 -38.24 26.32
C ASP A 39 -4.44 -37.52 27.14
N ALA A 40 -4.83 -37.30 28.39
CA ALA A 40 -4.02 -37.21 29.61
C ALA A 40 -2.87 -36.16 29.68
N ALA A 41 -3.12 -35.22 30.57
CA ALA A 41 -2.10 -34.35 31.17
C ALA A 41 -1.12 -35.09 32.05
N PRO A 42 0.11 -34.64 32.17
CA PRO A 42 0.90 -34.80 33.41
C PRO A 42 1.02 -33.45 34.14
N LYS A 43 0.97 -33.61 35.44
CA LYS A 43 1.11 -32.59 36.49
C LYS A 43 2.52 -32.06 36.60
N ASP A 44 2.60 -30.79 37.08
CA ASP A 44 3.65 -30.21 37.91
C ASP A 44 5.05 -29.99 37.34
N ALA A 45 5.28 -28.70 36.97
CA ALA A 45 6.59 -28.10 37.23
C ALA A 45 6.38 -26.66 37.73
N ALA A 46 6.77 -26.39 38.96
CA ALA A 46 6.66 -25.13 39.65
C ALA A 46 7.51 -24.03 39.00
N ASN A 47 6.95 -22.88 38.83
CA ASN A 47 7.64 -21.63 38.49
C ASN A 47 7.99 -20.87 39.78
N PRO A 48 9.27 -20.60 40.10
CA PRO A 48 9.69 -20.05 41.41
C PRO A 48 9.69 -18.50 41.48
N ASN A 49 8.93 -17.77 40.65
CA ASN A 49 8.89 -16.30 40.75
C ASN A 49 7.42 -15.78 40.80
N ARG A 50 6.65 -16.26 41.77
CA ARG A 50 5.49 -15.55 42.26
C ARG A 50 5.83 -14.88 43.57
N GLU A 51 5.95 -13.57 43.60
CA GLU A 51 5.88 -12.81 44.84
C GLU A 51 4.54 -13.07 45.52
N PRO A 52 4.54 -13.24 46.87
CA PRO A 52 3.30 -13.51 47.59
C PRO A 52 2.43 -12.30 47.60
N GLU A 53 1.21 -12.46 47.07
CA GLU A 53 0.10 -11.53 47.35
C GLU A 53 -0.11 -11.40 48.84
N VAL A 54 0.18 -10.22 49.37
CA VAL A 54 -0.12 -9.87 50.76
C VAL A 54 -1.66 -9.89 50.90
N PRO A 55 -2.23 -10.68 51.79
CA PRO A 55 -3.65 -10.61 52.05
C PRO A 55 -3.97 -9.25 52.69
N VAL A 56 -4.72 -8.43 51.99
CA VAL A 56 -5.35 -7.24 52.59
C VAL A 56 -6.27 -7.73 53.70
N PRO A 57 -6.13 -7.28 54.97
CA PRO A 57 -7.01 -7.70 56.02
C PRO A 57 -8.43 -7.23 55.72
N LEU A 58 -9.37 -8.14 55.61
CA LEU A 58 -10.79 -7.85 55.62
C LEU A 58 -11.13 -7.21 56.99
N THR A 59 -11.16 -5.88 57.00
CA THR A 59 -11.76 -5.15 58.08
C THR A 59 -13.24 -5.52 58.19
N SER A 60 -13.63 -6.03 59.31
CA SER A 60 -14.93 -6.28 59.89
C SER A 60 -16.13 -5.97 58.99
N ALA A 61 -16.71 -7.01 58.44
CA ALA A 61 -17.98 -6.93 57.70
C ALA A 61 -19.09 -6.51 58.71
N THR A 62 -19.52 -5.27 58.59
CA THR A 62 -20.86 -4.88 58.87
C THR A 62 -21.77 -5.75 57.99
N SER A 63 -22.75 -6.43 58.48
CA SER A 63 -23.59 -7.41 57.80
C SER A 63 -24.37 -6.72 56.68
N ALA A 64 -23.82 -6.67 55.48
CA ALA A 64 -24.52 -6.14 54.27
C ALA A 64 -25.79 -6.96 54.02
N GLN A 65 -26.91 -6.30 53.84
CA GLN A 65 -28.16 -6.91 53.48
C GLN A 65 -28.18 -7.16 51.97
N ARG A 66 -28.51 -8.39 51.57
CA ARG A 66 -28.69 -8.78 50.17
C ARG A 66 -30.11 -9.21 49.94
N VAL A 67 -30.79 -8.63 48.96
CA VAL A 67 -32.19 -8.90 48.57
C VAL A 67 -32.27 -9.14 47.09
N SER A 68 -33.06 -10.11 46.67
CA SER A 68 -33.31 -10.43 45.26
C SER A 68 -34.81 -10.32 44.94
N GLU A 69 -35.18 -10.51 43.71
CA GLU A 69 -36.61 -10.58 43.26
C GLU A 69 -37.40 -11.66 44.01
N ARG A 70 -36.73 -12.72 44.54
CA ARG A 70 -37.37 -13.76 45.34
C ARG A 70 -37.77 -13.26 46.72
N ASP A 71 -37.02 -12.31 47.28
CA ASP A 71 -37.28 -11.71 48.58
C ASP A 71 -38.22 -10.53 48.46
N LEU A 72 -38.12 -9.81 47.33
CA LEU A 72 -38.95 -8.65 47.01
C LEU A 72 -39.53 -8.78 45.60
N PRO A 73 -40.65 -9.47 45.40
CA PRO A 73 -41.19 -9.80 44.06
C PRO A 73 -41.66 -8.60 43.23
N PHE A 74 -41.61 -7.40 43.74
CA PHE A 74 -41.82 -6.16 43.00
C PHE A 74 -40.56 -5.60 42.35
N LEU A 75 -39.39 -6.21 42.62
CA LEU A 75 -38.17 -5.85 41.84
C LEU A 75 -38.24 -6.42 40.44
N PRO A 76 -37.68 -5.72 39.42
CA PRO A 76 -37.58 -6.25 38.08
C PRO A 76 -36.84 -7.58 38.06
N ALA A 77 -37.25 -8.52 37.20
CA ALA A 77 -36.67 -9.86 37.10
C ALA A 77 -35.14 -9.80 36.88
N GLY A 78 -34.39 -10.69 37.55
CA GLY A 78 -32.95 -10.75 37.50
C GLY A 78 -32.21 -9.68 38.29
N THR A 79 -32.91 -8.85 39.06
CA THR A 79 -32.29 -7.78 39.86
C THR A 79 -31.88 -8.30 41.25
N VAL A 80 -30.65 -7.97 41.66
CA VAL A 80 -30.13 -8.19 43.01
C VAL A 80 -29.66 -6.86 43.58
N VAL A 81 -30.08 -6.57 44.81
CA VAL A 81 -29.72 -5.35 45.56
C VAL A 81 -28.95 -5.75 46.82
N GLU A 82 -27.80 -5.18 47.01
CA GLU A 82 -26.95 -5.31 48.22
C GLU A 82 -26.70 -3.92 48.80
N ALA A 83 -26.85 -3.76 50.12
CA ALA A 83 -26.59 -2.51 50.82
C ALA A 83 -26.40 -2.76 52.32
N ASP A 84 -25.86 -1.79 53.07
CA ASP A 84 -25.76 -1.87 54.52
C ASP A 84 -27.16 -1.90 55.18
N ARG A 85 -28.11 -1.21 54.60
CA ARG A 85 -29.49 -1.15 55.08
C ARG A 85 -30.46 -1.08 53.92
N ILE A 86 -31.44 -1.99 53.91
CA ILE A 86 -32.55 -2.00 52.95
C ILE A 86 -33.85 -1.89 53.69
N ARG A 87 -34.68 -0.94 53.31
CA ARG A 87 -36.04 -0.74 53.83
C ARG A 87 -37.01 -0.60 52.66
N GLY A 88 -38.09 -1.33 52.67
CA GLY A 88 -39.10 -1.27 51.62
C GLY A 88 -40.50 -1.63 52.14
N GLU A 89 -41.49 -1.00 51.57
CA GLU A 89 -42.90 -1.29 51.74
C GLU A 89 -43.52 -1.50 50.36
N ARG A 90 -44.18 -2.67 50.20
CA ARG A 90 -44.80 -3.04 48.92
C ARG A 90 -45.84 -2.00 48.49
N GLY A 91 -45.88 -1.62 47.24
CA GLY A 91 -46.79 -0.58 46.72
C GLY A 91 -46.32 0.85 47.01
N LYS A 92 -45.15 1.05 47.62
CA LYS A 92 -44.62 2.36 47.95
C LYS A 92 -43.16 2.49 47.43
N THR A 93 -42.18 2.49 48.34
CA THR A 93 -40.81 2.75 48.04
C THR A 93 -39.88 1.71 48.66
N LEU A 94 -38.78 1.37 47.92
CA LEU A 94 -37.61 0.68 48.46
C LEU A 94 -36.47 1.70 48.60
N VAL A 95 -35.87 1.77 49.75
CA VAL A 95 -34.69 2.61 50.04
C VAL A 95 -33.56 1.72 50.48
N ALA A 96 -32.47 1.75 49.75
CA ALA A 96 -31.19 1.12 50.08
C ALA A 96 -30.18 2.21 50.44
N GLU A 97 -29.43 2.04 51.54
CA GLU A 97 -28.46 3.00 52.08
C GLU A 97 -27.17 2.30 52.50
N GLY A 98 -26.03 2.93 52.21
CA GLY A 98 -24.69 2.46 52.52
C GLY A 98 -24.20 1.43 51.49
N ASP A 99 -23.14 1.75 50.76
CA ASP A 99 -22.47 0.89 49.75
C ASP A 99 -23.46 0.09 48.88
N VAL A 100 -24.46 0.77 48.36
CA VAL A 100 -25.53 0.17 47.55
C VAL A 100 -24.98 -0.36 46.25
N VAL A 101 -25.19 -1.64 45.93
CA VAL A 101 -24.86 -2.28 44.67
C VAL A 101 -26.15 -2.92 44.11
N VAL A 102 -26.52 -2.53 42.90
CA VAL A 102 -27.59 -3.16 42.12
C VAL A 102 -26.97 -3.85 40.92
N ALA A 103 -27.27 -5.12 40.76
CA ALA A 103 -26.83 -5.93 39.65
C ALA A 103 -28.01 -6.48 38.84
N ARG A 104 -27.96 -6.35 37.51
CA ARG A 104 -28.95 -6.90 36.58
C ARG A 104 -28.33 -7.11 35.20
N ASP A 105 -28.46 -8.28 34.63
CA ASP A 105 -28.09 -8.60 33.25
C ASP A 105 -26.65 -8.14 32.86
N GLY A 106 -25.67 -8.24 33.79
CA GLY A 106 -24.27 -7.80 33.58
C GLY A 106 -24.06 -6.28 33.72
N GLN A 107 -25.10 -5.52 34.08
CA GLN A 107 -25.02 -4.11 34.44
C GLN A 107 -24.95 -3.98 35.96
N PHE A 108 -24.19 -3.00 36.45
CA PHE A 108 -24.01 -2.70 37.86
C PHE A 108 -24.23 -1.21 38.10
N VAL A 109 -25.02 -0.90 39.13
CA VAL A 109 -25.17 0.47 39.64
C VAL A 109 -24.70 0.49 41.08
N ARG A 110 -23.77 1.40 41.41
CA ARG A 110 -23.29 1.65 42.77
C ARG A 110 -23.68 3.07 43.17
N ALA A 111 -24.09 3.27 44.43
CA ALA A 111 -24.44 4.57 44.99
C ALA A 111 -24.34 4.54 46.51
N GLU A 112 -24.27 5.68 47.17
CA GLU A 112 -24.42 5.76 48.65
C GLU A 112 -25.86 5.52 49.08
N ARG A 113 -26.82 5.96 48.24
CA ARG A 113 -28.26 5.77 48.48
C ARG A 113 -29.00 5.54 47.17
N LEU A 114 -29.91 4.57 47.18
CA LEU A 114 -30.79 4.29 46.05
C LEU A 114 -32.22 4.22 46.56
N THR A 115 -33.14 4.94 45.91
CA THR A 115 -34.58 4.92 46.16
C THR A 115 -35.28 4.42 44.92
N TYR A 116 -36.06 3.34 45.04
CA TYR A 116 -36.93 2.84 44.00
C TYR A 116 -38.38 3.11 44.41
N ASP A 117 -39.08 3.90 43.63
CA ASP A 117 -40.51 4.18 43.81
C ASP A 117 -41.33 3.25 42.91
N GLU A 118 -42.00 2.26 43.52
CA GLU A 118 -42.72 1.21 42.79
C GLU A 118 -43.91 1.78 41.99
N PRO A 119 -44.75 2.71 42.51
CA PRO A 119 -45.87 3.26 41.75
C PRO A 119 -45.49 3.99 40.47
N SER A 120 -44.34 4.71 40.45
CA SER A 120 -43.89 5.46 39.32
C SER A 120 -42.80 4.72 38.53
N GLU A 121 -42.37 3.52 38.98
CA GLU A 121 -41.23 2.74 38.45
C GLU A 121 -39.97 3.57 38.34
N THR A 122 -39.72 4.49 39.26
CA THR A 122 -38.60 5.45 39.18
C THR A 122 -37.49 5.08 40.16
N VAL A 123 -36.27 5.07 39.66
CA VAL A 123 -35.05 4.87 40.44
C VAL A 123 -34.31 6.19 40.57
N THR A 124 -34.00 6.57 41.81
CA THR A 124 -33.10 7.72 42.12
C THR A 124 -31.88 7.19 42.84
N ALA A 125 -30.71 7.41 42.31
CA ALA A 125 -29.43 7.07 42.93
C ALA A 125 -28.65 8.37 43.26
N THR A 126 -28.15 8.49 44.47
CA THR A 126 -27.39 9.66 44.96
C THR A 126 -26.13 9.25 45.69
N GLY A 127 -25.14 10.12 45.66
CA GLY A 127 -23.81 9.92 46.30
C GLY A 127 -22.93 8.98 45.49
N ALA A 128 -21.91 9.53 44.85
CA ALA A 128 -20.89 8.80 44.08
C ALA A 128 -21.47 7.70 43.15
N VAL A 129 -22.49 8.02 42.39
CA VAL A 129 -23.21 7.07 41.52
C VAL A 129 -22.25 6.58 40.43
N THR A 130 -22.14 5.25 40.31
CA THR A 130 -21.39 4.58 39.22
C THR A 130 -22.27 3.59 38.49
N LEU A 131 -22.45 3.74 37.20
CA LEU A 131 -23.08 2.77 36.32
C LEU A 131 -21.98 2.10 35.48
N GLU A 132 -21.95 0.76 35.46
CA GLU A 132 -21.02 -0.05 34.70
C GLU A 132 -21.74 -1.08 33.84
N ASP A 133 -21.47 -1.09 32.54
CA ASP A 133 -21.89 -2.14 31.61
C ASP A 133 -20.65 -2.82 31.05
N ARG A 134 -20.32 -4.01 31.55
CA ARG A 134 -19.10 -4.77 31.18
C ARG A 134 -19.20 -5.29 29.75
N ALA A 135 -20.39 -5.62 29.28
CA ALA A 135 -20.53 -6.15 27.91
C ALA A 135 -20.24 -5.08 26.85
N LEU A 136 -20.52 -3.82 27.16
CA LEU A 136 -20.27 -2.67 26.30
C LEU A 136 -18.93 -1.98 26.62
N GLY A 137 -18.28 -2.29 27.74
CA GLY A 137 -17.07 -1.60 28.19
C GLY A 137 -17.32 -0.14 28.58
N VAL A 138 -18.47 0.16 29.16
CA VAL A 138 -18.88 1.54 29.51
C VAL A 138 -18.97 1.67 31.02
N ARG A 139 -18.33 2.73 31.54
CA ARG A 139 -18.50 3.16 32.96
C ARG A 139 -18.86 4.63 32.97
N VAL A 140 -19.93 4.97 33.73
CA VAL A 140 -20.37 6.36 33.92
C VAL A 140 -20.39 6.65 35.42
N THR A 141 -19.81 7.77 35.83
CA THR A 141 -19.81 8.21 37.25
C THR A 141 -20.34 9.62 37.39
N GLY A 142 -20.98 9.93 38.47
CA GLY A 142 -21.50 11.28 38.79
C GLY A 142 -22.22 11.36 40.12
N PRO A 143 -22.69 12.54 40.51
CA PRO A 143 -23.30 12.73 41.85
C PRO A 143 -24.71 12.17 41.97
N GLU A 144 -25.50 12.16 40.89
CA GLU A 144 -26.90 11.79 40.95
C GLU A 144 -27.39 11.26 39.58
N ALA A 145 -28.23 10.23 39.64
CA ALA A 145 -28.95 9.67 38.50
C ALA A 145 -30.43 9.44 38.87
N HIS A 146 -31.30 9.83 37.99
CA HIS A 146 -32.73 9.62 38.06
C HIS A 146 -33.24 8.94 36.80
N TYR A 147 -33.94 7.81 36.92
CA TYR A 147 -34.31 6.99 35.78
C TYR A 147 -35.67 6.31 35.99
N ASN A 148 -36.57 6.44 35.01
CA ASN A 148 -37.86 5.74 34.96
C ASN A 148 -37.69 4.43 34.17
N LEU A 149 -38.00 3.31 34.80
CA LEU A 149 -37.82 1.97 34.21
C LEU A 149 -38.89 1.63 33.15
N ALA A 150 -40.11 2.19 33.29
CA ALA A 150 -41.24 1.96 32.39
C ALA A 150 -40.97 2.68 31.05
N ASP A 151 -40.79 4.00 31.12
CA ASP A 151 -40.61 4.86 29.93
C ASP A 151 -39.20 4.86 29.40
N LYS A 152 -38.21 4.31 30.16
CA LYS A 152 -36.76 4.34 29.86
C LYS A 152 -36.25 5.76 29.69
N THR A 153 -36.79 6.70 30.44
CA THR A 153 -36.39 8.10 30.45
C THR A 153 -35.66 8.45 31.75
N GLY A 154 -34.87 9.49 31.74
CA GLY A 154 -34.12 9.89 32.93
C GLY A 154 -33.05 10.92 32.69
N VAL A 155 -32.34 11.24 33.77
CA VAL A 155 -31.19 12.16 33.69
C VAL A 155 -30.08 11.68 34.60
N PHE A 156 -28.85 11.79 34.10
CA PHE A 156 -27.61 11.62 34.86
C PHE A 156 -26.92 12.98 34.94
N GLN A 157 -26.77 13.50 36.16
CA GLN A 157 -26.19 14.83 36.40
C GLN A 157 -24.64 14.77 36.41
N GLN A 158 -24.03 15.75 35.81
CA GLN A 158 -22.56 15.92 35.75
C GLN A 158 -21.78 14.61 35.53
N PRO A 159 -22.18 13.79 34.52
CA PRO A 159 -21.56 12.49 34.33
C PRO A 159 -20.11 12.63 33.77
N ARG A 160 -19.25 11.74 34.26
CA ARG A 160 -17.97 11.39 33.60
C ARG A 160 -18.10 9.98 33.05
N TYR A 161 -17.83 9.79 31.79
CA TYR A 161 -17.94 8.50 31.11
C TYR A 161 -16.61 8.02 30.56
N PHE A 162 -16.42 6.71 30.66
CA PHE A 162 -15.23 6.00 30.24
C PHE A 162 -15.64 4.85 29.32
N PHE A 163 -14.96 4.72 28.20
CA PHE A 163 -15.14 3.64 27.26
C PHE A 163 -13.84 2.84 27.20
N THR A 164 -13.94 1.53 27.31
CA THR A 164 -12.79 0.61 27.24
C THR A 164 -13.08 -0.49 26.22
N PRO A 165 -12.04 -1.16 25.68
CA PRO A 165 -12.25 -2.36 24.89
C PRO A 165 -13.12 -3.38 25.59
N SER A 166 -14.02 -4.01 24.87
CA SER A 166 -14.96 -4.99 25.41
C SER A 166 -15.01 -6.23 24.52
N GLU A 167 -15.66 -7.30 25.01
CA GLU A 167 -15.85 -8.52 24.19
C GLU A 167 -16.57 -8.24 22.88
N LYS A 168 -17.53 -7.29 22.88
CA LYS A 168 -18.26 -6.89 21.67
C LYS A 168 -17.45 -5.96 20.74
N ASN A 169 -16.45 -5.26 21.27
CA ASN A 169 -15.58 -4.37 20.51
C ASN A 169 -14.12 -4.40 21.01
N PRO A 170 -13.38 -5.47 20.74
CA PRO A 170 -12.03 -5.67 21.28
C PRO A 170 -10.99 -4.70 20.71
N HIS A 171 -11.31 -4.03 19.60
CA HIS A 171 -10.44 -3.03 18.93
C HIS A 171 -10.87 -1.59 19.22
N ALA A 172 -11.77 -1.36 20.17
CA ALA A 172 -12.09 -0.01 20.61
C ALA A 172 -10.85 0.66 21.22
N THR A 173 -10.75 1.97 21.03
CA THR A 173 -9.73 2.79 21.70
C THR A 173 -10.31 3.27 23.03
N ASP A 174 -9.49 3.24 24.08
CA ASP A 174 -9.86 3.87 25.35
C ASP A 174 -10.24 5.33 25.10
N ALA A 175 -11.39 5.73 25.62
CA ALA A 175 -11.89 7.08 25.48
C ALA A 175 -12.63 7.51 26.74
N HIS A 176 -12.63 8.79 27.00
CA HIS A 176 -13.39 9.34 28.12
C HIS A 176 -13.93 10.73 27.82
N GLY A 177 -14.83 11.17 28.67
CA GLY A 177 -15.41 12.50 28.57
C GLY A 177 -16.23 12.86 29.77
N ALA A 178 -16.79 14.07 29.73
CA ALA A 178 -17.69 14.57 30.73
C ALA A 178 -18.81 15.37 30.05
N ALA A 179 -19.95 15.51 30.75
CA ALA A 179 -21.04 16.36 30.31
C ALA A 179 -21.66 17.10 31.48
N GLN A 180 -22.48 18.11 31.19
CA GLN A 180 -23.29 18.75 32.21
C GLN A 180 -24.43 17.83 32.65
N ALA A 181 -25.08 17.20 31.69
CA ALA A 181 -26.12 16.20 31.92
C ALA A 181 -26.23 15.25 30.73
N VAL A 182 -26.64 14.01 31.00
CA VAL A 182 -27.10 13.05 29.99
C VAL A 182 -28.55 12.73 30.25
N TYR A 183 -29.40 13.06 29.29
CA TYR A 183 -30.82 12.74 29.31
C TYR A 183 -31.07 11.46 28.52
N PHE A 184 -31.78 10.53 29.15
CA PHE A 184 -32.33 9.35 28.52
C PHE A 184 -33.74 9.73 28.02
N GLU A 185 -33.96 9.77 26.73
CA GLU A 185 -35.23 10.21 26.10
C GLU A 185 -36.07 9.02 25.61
N GLY A 186 -35.65 7.80 25.96
CA GLY A 186 -36.23 6.53 25.59
C GLY A 186 -35.20 5.41 25.56
N ALA A 187 -35.60 4.22 25.15
CA ALA A 187 -34.72 3.03 25.16
C ALA A 187 -33.44 3.18 24.38
N ASN A 188 -33.45 3.96 23.30
CA ASN A 188 -32.34 4.08 22.33
C ASN A 188 -32.02 5.53 22.00
N GLN A 189 -32.55 6.51 22.71
CA GLN A 189 -32.35 7.93 22.45
C GLN A 189 -31.70 8.63 23.65
N TYR A 190 -30.65 9.38 23.38
CA TYR A 190 -29.86 10.07 24.39
C TYR A 190 -29.60 11.50 23.96
N ARG A 191 -29.67 12.44 24.89
CA ARG A 191 -29.27 13.82 24.69
C ARG A 191 -28.23 14.19 25.75
N ILE A 192 -27.08 14.66 25.29
CA ILE A 192 -25.95 15.06 26.10
C ILE A 192 -25.77 16.56 25.98
N GLU A 193 -25.76 17.25 27.12
CA GLU A 193 -25.57 18.70 27.17
C GLU A 193 -24.14 19.05 27.61
N ARG A 194 -23.49 19.92 26.86
CA ARG A 194 -22.10 20.35 27.04
C ARG A 194 -21.17 19.16 27.21
N GLY A 195 -21.26 18.24 26.23
CA GLY A 195 -20.46 17.04 26.22
C GLY A 195 -19.05 17.23 25.66
N SER A 196 -18.07 16.51 26.22
CA SER A 196 -16.71 16.39 25.70
C SER A 196 -16.34 14.94 25.47
N TRP A 197 -15.42 14.69 24.57
CA TRP A 197 -14.92 13.35 24.25
C TRP A 197 -13.46 13.40 23.79
N THR A 198 -12.63 12.48 24.29
CA THR A 198 -11.22 12.35 23.92
C THR A 198 -10.71 10.93 24.09
N THR A 199 -9.61 10.60 23.40
CA THR A 199 -8.85 9.36 23.61
C THR A 199 -7.50 9.64 24.30
N CYS A 200 -7.24 10.86 24.73
CA CYS A 200 -6.06 11.20 25.52
C CYS A 200 -6.21 10.73 26.97
N ALA A 201 -5.10 10.59 27.67
CA ALA A 201 -5.13 10.26 29.09
C ALA A 201 -5.75 11.41 29.92
N ALA A 202 -6.53 11.03 30.96
CA ALA A 202 -6.99 11.95 31.98
C ALA A 202 -5.82 12.35 32.92
N PRO A 203 -5.86 13.51 33.62
CA PRO A 203 -6.97 14.45 33.67
C PRO A 203 -6.97 15.53 32.58
N ASP A 204 -5.78 15.83 31.98
CA ASP A 204 -5.60 16.99 31.09
C ASP A 204 -5.33 16.50 29.66
N PRO A 205 -6.38 16.31 28.83
CA PRO A 205 -6.21 15.82 27.48
C PRO A 205 -5.59 16.89 26.55
N ASP A 206 -4.60 16.50 25.74
CA ASP A 206 -4.02 17.39 24.73
C ASP A 206 -5.05 17.83 23.69
N TRP A 207 -6.01 16.98 23.36
CA TRP A 207 -7.11 17.30 22.45
C TRP A 207 -8.44 16.70 22.92
N TYR A 208 -9.55 17.37 22.58
CA TYR A 208 -10.90 16.89 22.84
C TYR A 208 -11.91 17.48 21.86
N LEU A 209 -12.95 16.69 21.59
CA LEU A 209 -14.17 17.18 20.97
C LEU A 209 -15.09 17.76 22.05
N GLN A 210 -15.71 18.87 21.80
CA GLN A 210 -16.71 19.50 22.64
C GLN A 210 -17.91 19.88 21.80
N ALA A 211 -19.13 19.70 22.31
CA ALA A 211 -20.34 20.17 21.67
C ALA A 211 -21.33 20.68 22.72
N ASP A 212 -22.10 21.69 22.36
CA ASP A 212 -23.11 22.26 23.29
C ASP A 212 -24.25 21.29 23.46
N ARG A 213 -24.63 20.56 22.40
CA ARG A 213 -25.65 19.49 22.49
C ARG A 213 -25.26 18.34 21.56
N ILE A 214 -25.36 17.11 22.07
CA ILE A 214 -25.22 15.90 21.28
C ILE A 214 -26.47 15.05 21.45
N THR A 215 -27.12 14.69 20.35
CA THR A 215 -28.25 13.73 20.36
C THR A 215 -27.78 12.44 19.69
N LEU A 216 -28.02 11.31 20.34
CA LEU A 216 -27.67 9.98 19.84
C LEU A 216 -28.99 9.18 19.69
N ASP A 217 -29.28 8.76 18.46
CA ASP A 217 -30.44 7.91 18.17
C ASP A 217 -29.95 6.57 17.61
N ARG A 218 -30.05 5.53 18.44
CA ARG A 218 -29.64 4.17 18.05
C ARG A 218 -30.66 3.49 17.14
N ASN A 219 -31.91 3.99 17.06
CA ASN A 219 -32.90 3.43 16.14
C ASN A 219 -32.56 3.81 14.69
N THR A 220 -32.11 5.04 14.49
CA THR A 220 -31.64 5.55 13.19
C THR A 220 -30.14 5.40 12.99
N ASN A 221 -29.41 4.96 14.02
CA ASN A 221 -27.95 4.80 14.06
C ASN A 221 -27.20 6.10 13.77
N VAL A 222 -27.72 7.23 14.26
CA VAL A 222 -27.24 8.58 13.98
C VAL A 222 -26.95 9.35 15.26
N GLY A 223 -25.83 10.07 15.24
CA GLY A 223 -25.50 11.12 16.20
C GLY A 223 -25.52 12.49 15.53
N HIS A 224 -26.10 13.49 16.22
CA HIS A 224 -26.05 14.90 15.83
C HIS A 224 -25.36 15.70 16.92
N ALA A 225 -24.38 16.54 16.55
CA ALA A 225 -23.74 17.47 17.45
C ALA A 225 -23.98 18.91 16.98
N GLN A 226 -24.36 19.78 17.89
CA GLN A 226 -24.54 21.21 17.68
C GLN A 226 -23.37 21.96 18.32
N ASP A 227 -22.84 22.96 17.59
CA ASP A 227 -21.68 23.75 17.98
C ASP A 227 -20.47 22.87 18.35
N ALA A 228 -20.20 21.89 17.49
CA ALA A 228 -19.10 20.95 17.66
C ALA A 228 -17.75 21.64 17.42
N ARG A 229 -16.84 21.52 18.36
CA ARG A 229 -15.49 22.12 18.32
C ARG A 229 -14.45 21.05 18.60
N LEU A 230 -13.48 20.91 17.69
CA LEU A 230 -12.26 20.18 17.95
C LEU A 230 -11.26 21.13 18.57
N ARG A 231 -10.85 20.88 19.78
CA ARG A 231 -9.87 21.68 20.52
C ARG A 231 -8.56 20.91 20.69
N PHE A 232 -7.47 21.66 20.62
CA PHE A 232 -6.14 21.20 20.96
C PHE A 232 -5.55 22.16 22.00
N GLY A 233 -5.44 21.71 23.22
CA GLY A 233 -5.25 22.59 24.36
C GLY A 233 -6.35 23.67 24.38
N ASP A 234 -5.94 24.94 24.46
CA ASP A 234 -6.85 26.09 24.44
C ASP A 234 -7.28 26.55 23.06
N THR A 235 -6.68 25.96 21.99
CA THR A 235 -6.93 26.41 20.60
C THR A 235 -8.05 25.59 19.97
N THR A 236 -9.02 26.27 19.34
CA THR A 236 -10.03 25.62 18.50
C THR A 236 -9.45 25.41 17.10
N LEU A 237 -9.26 24.15 16.70
CA LEU A 237 -8.76 23.78 15.37
C LEU A 237 -9.86 23.81 14.31
N VAL A 238 -11.04 23.27 14.65
CA VAL A 238 -12.21 23.18 13.77
C VAL A 238 -13.44 23.49 14.58
N ALA A 239 -14.32 24.32 14.04
CA ALA A 239 -15.65 24.60 14.61
C ALA A 239 -16.71 24.36 13.52
N LEU A 240 -17.70 23.58 13.85
CA LEU A 240 -18.83 23.21 13.00
C LEU A 240 -20.13 23.54 13.74
N PRO A 241 -20.99 24.39 13.19
CA PRO A 241 -22.25 24.71 13.84
C PRO A 241 -23.16 23.49 13.97
N TRP A 242 -22.95 22.52 13.06
CA TRP A 242 -23.71 21.28 13.04
C TRP A 242 -22.84 20.15 12.44
N LEU A 243 -22.87 18.98 13.08
CA LEU A 243 -22.16 17.76 12.66
C LEU A 243 -23.08 16.58 12.82
N GLU A 244 -23.16 15.75 11.79
CA GLU A 244 -23.86 14.46 11.83
C GLU A 244 -22.82 13.33 11.67
N PHE A 245 -22.95 12.27 12.47
CA PHE A 245 -22.03 11.14 12.45
C PHE A 245 -22.76 9.81 12.71
N PRO A 246 -22.27 8.69 12.14
CA PRO A 246 -22.81 7.37 12.41
C PRO A 246 -22.39 6.87 13.78
N LEU A 247 -23.28 6.16 14.47
CA LEU A 247 -23.00 5.49 15.75
C LEU A 247 -22.40 4.09 15.58
N SER A 248 -22.39 3.58 14.35
CA SER A 248 -21.80 2.29 13.98
C SER A 248 -20.74 2.48 12.89
N LYS A 249 -20.15 1.37 12.44
CA LYS A 249 -19.20 1.37 11.30
C LYS A 249 -19.89 1.54 9.93
N GLU A 250 -21.18 1.80 9.90
CA GLU A 250 -21.93 2.03 8.66
C GLU A 250 -21.51 3.35 8.00
N ARG A 251 -21.47 3.33 6.68
CA ARG A 251 -21.15 4.53 5.90
C ARG A 251 -22.31 5.50 5.91
N LYS A 252 -22.02 6.78 6.09
CA LYS A 252 -23.01 7.86 6.09
C LYS A 252 -22.52 9.06 5.29
N SER A 253 -23.45 9.75 4.62
CA SER A 253 -23.16 11.02 3.94
C SER A 253 -22.75 12.10 4.94
N GLY A 254 -21.75 12.90 4.58
CA GLY A 254 -21.29 13.97 5.46
C GLY A 254 -19.97 14.61 5.00
N TRP A 255 -19.60 15.70 5.67
CA TRP A 255 -18.32 16.35 5.48
C TRP A 255 -17.18 15.47 5.97
N LEU A 256 -16.15 15.32 5.16
CA LEU A 256 -14.92 14.68 5.56
C LEU A 256 -13.93 15.73 6.08
N VAL A 257 -12.90 15.24 6.74
CA VAL A 257 -11.87 16.10 7.32
C VAL A 257 -11.20 16.95 6.25
N PRO A 258 -11.09 18.28 6.45
CA PRO A 258 -10.42 19.16 5.51
C PRO A 258 -8.93 18.86 5.40
N SER A 259 -8.35 19.05 4.21
CA SER A 259 -6.91 18.98 4.00
C SER A 259 -6.33 20.34 3.61
N PHE A 260 -5.10 20.60 4.07
CA PHE A 260 -4.39 21.84 3.86
C PHE A 260 -3.00 21.55 3.28
N GLY A 261 -2.56 22.38 2.34
CA GLY A 261 -1.23 22.26 1.78
C GLY A 261 -0.69 23.61 1.30
N VAL A 262 0.63 23.66 1.11
CA VAL A 262 1.30 24.84 0.55
C VAL A 262 2.30 24.35 -0.50
N SER A 263 2.29 24.99 -1.66
CA SER A 263 3.31 24.75 -2.68
C SER A 263 3.71 26.04 -3.39
N SER A 264 4.92 26.03 -3.93
CA SER A 264 5.42 27.20 -4.69
C SER A 264 4.64 27.41 -6.00
N ARG A 265 4.00 26.38 -6.56
CA ARG A 265 3.26 26.39 -7.82
C ARG A 265 1.80 26.78 -7.67
N ALA A 266 1.13 26.29 -6.65
CA ALA A 266 -0.30 26.47 -6.47
C ALA A 266 -0.67 27.44 -5.34
N GLY A 267 0.31 27.82 -4.49
CA GLY A 267 0.09 28.63 -3.30
C GLY A 267 -0.47 27.81 -2.15
N VAL A 268 -1.24 28.44 -1.28
CA VAL A 268 -1.99 27.74 -0.22
C VAL A 268 -3.16 27.00 -0.86
N GLN A 269 -3.36 25.78 -0.43
CA GLN A 269 -4.44 24.90 -0.86
C GLN A 269 -5.29 24.52 0.34
N VAL A 270 -6.61 24.59 0.16
CA VAL A 270 -7.60 24.10 1.12
C VAL A 270 -8.61 23.25 0.36
N ALA A 271 -8.82 22.03 0.81
CA ALA A 271 -9.83 21.12 0.23
C ALA A 271 -10.77 20.63 1.34
N VAL A 272 -12.07 20.65 1.07
CA VAL A 272 -13.11 20.26 2.01
C VAL A 272 -14.02 19.23 1.32
N PRO A 273 -13.72 17.92 1.46
CA PRO A 273 -14.51 16.89 0.79
C PRO A 273 -15.87 16.70 1.43
N TYR A 274 -16.89 16.40 0.63
CA TYR A 274 -18.21 15.93 1.08
C TYR A 274 -18.47 14.54 0.48
N TYR A 275 -18.75 13.59 1.35
CA TYR A 275 -19.06 12.21 1.00
C TYR A 275 -20.55 11.98 0.91
N PHE A 276 -21.02 11.39 -0.19
CA PHE A 276 -22.39 10.95 -0.42
C PHE A 276 -22.45 9.42 -0.37
N ASN A 277 -23.09 8.87 0.63
CA ASN A 277 -23.46 7.45 0.70
C ASN A 277 -24.73 7.23 -0.12
N LEU A 278 -24.59 7.07 -1.43
CA LEU A 278 -25.72 6.99 -2.37
C LEU A 278 -26.46 5.65 -2.23
N ALA A 279 -25.71 4.57 -2.07
CA ALA A 279 -26.22 3.22 -1.85
C ALA A 279 -25.16 2.32 -1.17
N PRO A 280 -25.50 1.12 -0.69
CA PRO A 280 -24.54 0.21 -0.08
C PRO A 280 -23.36 -0.15 -0.99
N ASN A 281 -23.55 -0.08 -2.30
CA ASN A 281 -22.61 -0.54 -3.31
C ASN A 281 -22.06 0.55 -4.22
N TYR A 282 -22.44 1.82 -4.03
CA TYR A 282 -21.82 2.96 -4.72
C TYR A 282 -21.88 4.25 -3.90
N ASP A 283 -20.87 5.06 -4.06
CA ASP A 283 -20.72 6.32 -3.36
C ASP A 283 -20.06 7.39 -4.23
N LEU A 284 -20.19 8.65 -3.81
CA LEU A 284 -19.62 9.81 -4.47
C LEU A 284 -18.95 10.71 -3.43
N THR A 285 -17.73 11.13 -3.70
CA THR A 285 -17.08 12.20 -2.93
C THR A 285 -16.88 13.42 -3.84
N LEU A 286 -17.40 14.56 -3.44
CA LEU A 286 -17.12 15.85 -4.07
C LEU A 286 -16.11 16.61 -3.23
N THR A 287 -15.07 17.13 -3.87
CA THR A 287 -13.97 17.83 -3.21
C THR A 287 -13.74 19.21 -3.84
N PRO A 288 -14.44 20.25 -3.38
CA PRO A 288 -14.05 21.62 -3.70
C PRO A 288 -12.68 21.91 -3.09
N ARG A 289 -11.78 22.47 -3.91
CA ARG A 289 -10.41 22.79 -3.55
C ARG A 289 -10.08 24.21 -4.01
N ILE A 290 -9.63 25.03 -3.10
CA ILE A 290 -9.22 26.41 -3.38
C ILE A 290 -7.70 26.47 -3.40
N TYR A 291 -7.15 27.01 -4.47
CA TYR A 291 -5.77 27.40 -4.62
C TYR A 291 -5.64 28.91 -4.63
N THR A 292 -4.82 29.49 -3.77
CA THR A 292 -4.68 30.96 -3.68
C THR A 292 -4.12 31.57 -4.97
N ARG A 293 -3.26 30.86 -5.69
CA ARG A 293 -2.68 31.33 -6.95
C ARG A 293 -3.53 30.96 -8.18
N ARG A 294 -4.25 29.84 -8.15
CA ARG A 294 -4.85 29.27 -9.37
C ARG A 294 -6.37 29.37 -9.43
N GLY A 295 -7.06 29.37 -8.29
CA GLY A 295 -8.52 29.48 -8.24
C GLY A 295 -9.21 28.28 -7.63
N LEU A 296 -10.49 28.10 -7.99
CA LEU A 296 -11.35 27.03 -7.46
C LEU A 296 -11.36 25.83 -8.40
N GLN A 297 -10.99 24.67 -7.87
CA GLN A 297 -11.10 23.35 -8.51
C GLN A 297 -12.22 22.55 -7.85
N LEU A 298 -13.00 21.84 -8.64
CA LEU A 298 -13.93 20.84 -8.16
C LEU A 298 -13.41 19.45 -8.55
N GLY A 299 -13.13 18.62 -7.55
CA GLY A 299 -12.84 17.20 -7.71
C GLY A 299 -14.05 16.36 -7.41
N SER A 300 -14.19 15.22 -8.10
CA SER A 300 -15.20 14.20 -7.84
C SER A 300 -14.59 12.82 -7.92
N GLN A 301 -14.99 11.93 -7.02
CA GLN A 301 -14.63 10.51 -7.04
C GLN A 301 -15.91 9.70 -6.85
N PHE A 302 -16.31 8.97 -7.89
CA PHE A 302 -17.42 8.03 -7.86
C PHE A 302 -16.87 6.61 -7.80
N ARG A 303 -17.33 5.80 -6.82
CA ARG A 303 -16.93 4.41 -6.65
C ARG A 303 -18.14 3.51 -6.69
N TYR A 304 -18.00 2.35 -7.29
CA TYR A 304 -19.05 1.34 -7.39
C TYR A 304 -18.48 -0.07 -7.24
N LEU A 305 -19.28 -0.94 -6.63
CA LEU A 305 -18.97 -2.34 -6.38
C LEU A 305 -20.25 -3.16 -6.48
N THR A 306 -20.27 -4.14 -7.37
CA THR A 306 -21.35 -5.12 -7.49
C THR A 306 -20.73 -6.53 -7.43
N GLU A 307 -21.53 -7.56 -7.55
CA GLU A 307 -21.05 -8.95 -7.60
C GLU A 307 -20.11 -9.21 -8.78
N SER A 308 -20.31 -8.51 -9.90
CA SER A 308 -19.59 -8.76 -11.15
C SER A 308 -18.67 -7.62 -11.58
N MET A 309 -18.78 -6.43 -10.98
CA MET A 309 -17.96 -5.28 -11.38
C MET A 309 -17.57 -4.39 -10.21
N ARG A 310 -16.39 -3.78 -10.34
CA ARG A 310 -15.93 -2.71 -9.45
C ARG A 310 -15.22 -1.62 -10.24
N GLY A 311 -15.26 -0.42 -9.73
CA GLY A 311 -14.52 0.65 -10.37
C GLY A 311 -14.55 1.97 -9.62
N THR A 312 -13.73 2.88 -10.13
CA THR A 312 -13.58 4.25 -9.65
C THR A 312 -13.53 5.19 -10.85
N LEU A 313 -14.36 6.22 -10.83
CA LEU A 313 -14.32 7.32 -11.78
C LEU A 313 -13.92 8.58 -11.02
N GLU A 314 -12.81 9.19 -11.42
CA GLU A 314 -12.32 10.46 -10.85
C GLU A 314 -12.36 11.54 -11.93
N ALA A 315 -12.83 12.72 -11.57
CA ALA A 315 -12.80 13.86 -12.43
C ALA A 315 -12.46 15.13 -11.64
N GLU A 316 -11.59 15.96 -12.19
CA GLU A 316 -11.26 17.25 -11.62
C GLU A 316 -11.40 18.33 -12.68
N VAL A 317 -12.00 19.46 -12.31
CA VAL A 317 -12.15 20.62 -13.19
C VAL A 317 -11.75 21.88 -12.44
N LEU A 318 -10.85 22.66 -13.03
CA LEU A 318 -10.46 24.00 -12.63
C LEU A 318 -10.90 24.95 -13.76
N PRO A 319 -12.09 25.55 -13.67
CA PRO A 319 -12.69 26.30 -14.78
C PRO A 319 -11.88 27.49 -15.26
N SER A 320 -11.13 28.11 -14.35
CA SER A 320 -10.29 29.26 -14.66
C SER A 320 -9.03 29.21 -13.82
N ASP A 321 -7.96 28.64 -14.39
CA ASP A 321 -6.63 28.71 -13.77
C ASP A 321 -6.05 30.11 -14.01
N ARG A 322 -5.87 30.89 -12.94
CA ARG A 322 -5.41 32.29 -13.02
C ARG A 322 -3.99 32.43 -13.58
N GLU A 323 -3.12 31.43 -13.40
CA GLU A 323 -1.76 31.43 -13.95
C GLU A 323 -1.68 30.85 -15.36
N ALA A 324 -2.48 29.82 -15.67
CA ALA A 324 -2.50 29.21 -16.98
C ALA A 324 -3.47 29.89 -17.98
N GLY A 325 -4.40 30.73 -17.51
CA GLY A 325 -5.35 31.48 -18.31
C GLY A 325 -6.38 30.60 -19.05
N ARG A 326 -6.64 29.38 -18.56
CA ARG A 326 -7.53 28.41 -19.23
C ARG A 326 -8.19 27.46 -18.25
N THR A 327 -9.23 26.76 -18.72
CA THR A 327 -9.83 25.62 -18.00
C THR A 327 -8.87 24.44 -18.03
N ARG A 328 -8.74 23.77 -16.88
CA ARG A 328 -7.93 22.57 -16.74
C ARG A 328 -8.79 21.44 -16.21
N ALA A 329 -8.55 20.22 -16.66
CA ALA A 329 -9.34 19.06 -16.31
C ALA A 329 -8.47 17.79 -16.19
N LEU A 330 -8.91 16.87 -15.35
CA LEU A 330 -8.40 15.51 -15.18
C LEU A 330 -9.59 14.55 -15.26
N GLY A 331 -9.41 13.41 -15.92
CA GLY A 331 -10.33 12.30 -15.89
C GLY A 331 -9.57 10.98 -15.71
N ILE A 332 -9.97 10.17 -14.74
CA ILE A 332 -9.43 8.83 -14.51
C ILE A 332 -10.58 7.86 -14.37
N TRP A 333 -10.54 6.76 -15.11
CA TRP A 333 -11.51 5.68 -14.98
C TRP A 333 -10.79 4.35 -14.86
N ARG A 334 -10.96 3.70 -13.69
CA ARG A 334 -10.51 2.35 -13.42
C ARG A 334 -11.73 1.46 -13.25
N HIS A 335 -11.80 0.40 -14.04
CA HIS A 335 -12.93 -0.51 -14.04
C HIS A 335 -12.46 -1.94 -14.23
N GLU A 336 -13.08 -2.84 -13.47
CA GLU A 336 -12.93 -4.29 -13.60
C GLU A 336 -14.33 -4.91 -13.69
N GLN A 337 -14.51 -5.79 -14.67
CA GLN A 337 -15.77 -6.49 -14.93
C GLN A 337 -15.51 -7.99 -15.06
N ARG A 338 -16.15 -8.79 -14.26
CA ARG A 338 -16.23 -10.25 -14.42
C ARG A 338 -17.51 -10.61 -15.14
N PHE A 339 -17.41 -11.08 -16.39
CA PHE A 339 -18.55 -11.51 -17.19
C PHE A 339 -18.91 -12.97 -16.88
N SER A 340 -17.89 -13.80 -16.59
CA SER A 340 -18.02 -15.18 -16.15
C SER A 340 -16.76 -15.60 -15.38
N ASP A 341 -16.69 -16.83 -14.91
CA ASP A 341 -15.49 -17.37 -14.23
C ASP A 341 -14.25 -17.41 -15.14
N ARG A 342 -14.47 -17.38 -16.45
CA ARG A 342 -13.40 -17.44 -17.48
C ARG A 342 -13.18 -16.15 -18.24
N LEU A 343 -14.11 -15.20 -18.17
CA LEU A 343 -14.07 -13.96 -18.95
C LEU A 343 -14.15 -12.75 -18.03
N TYR A 344 -13.13 -11.91 -18.06
CA TYR A 344 -13.13 -10.62 -17.36
C TYR A 344 -12.55 -9.50 -18.23
N GLY A 345 -12.95 -8.27 -17.93
CA GLY A 345 -12.48 -7.08 -18.60
C GLY A 345 -11.93 -6.06 -17.62
N THR A 346 -10.97 -5.26 -18.09
CA THR A 346 -10.41 -4.14 -17.32
C THR A 346 -10.34 -2.89 -18.17
N VAL A 347 -10.56 -1.72 -17.56
CA VAL A 347 -10.30 -0.40 -18.15
C VAL A 347 -9.41 0.38 -17.19
N ASP A 348 -8.33 0.96 -17.73
CA ASP A 348 -7.49 1.95 -17.06
C ASP A 348 -7.31 3.14 -18.01
N TYR A 349 -8.14 4.15 -17.82
CA TYR A 349 -8.18 5.34 -18.68
C TYR A 349 -7.80 6.58 -17.89
N ASN A 350 -6.74 7.25 -18.31
CA ASN A 350 -6.23 8.46 -17.69
C ASN A 350 -6.10 9.58 -18.73
N ALA A 351 -6.62 10.75 -18.43
CA ALA A 351 -6.57 11.89 -19.32
C ALA A 351 -6.43 13.21 -18.57
N VAL A 352 -5.63 14.13 -19.11
CA VAL A 352 -5.56 15.51 -18.63
C VAL A 352 -5.80 16.47 -19.78
N GLY A 353 -6.36 17.65 -19.49
CA GLY A 353 -6.66 18.68 -20.47
C GLY A 353 -5.41 19.38 -21.02
N ASP A 354 -4.28 19.29 -20.31
CA ASP A 354 -3.00 19.88 -20.71
C ASP A 354 -1.79 19.14 -20.14
N ARG A 355 -0.63 19.33 -20.76
CA ARG A 355 0.60 18.61 -20.44
C ARG A 355 1.22 18.96 -19.08
N ASP A 356 0.97 20.17 -18.58
CA ASP A 356 1.56 20.66 -17.34
C ASP A 356 0.66 20.47 -16.11
N TYR A 357 -0.49 19.78 -16.29
CA TYR A 357 -1.48 19.59 -15.24
C TYR A 357 -0.86 19.09 -13.92
N PHE A 358 -0.10 17.99 -13.97
CA PHE A 358 0.53 17.43 -12.78
C PHE A 358 1.72 18.25 -12.26
N LYS A 359 2.49 18.87 -13.15
CA LYS A 359 3.62 19.71 -12.77
C LYS A 359 3.15 20.92 -11.93
N ASP A 360 1.97 21.43 -12.22
CA ASP A 360 1.44 22.64 -11.62
C ASP A 360 0.52 22.39 -10.43
N LEU A 361 -0.29 21.33 -10.47
CA LEU A 361 -1.36 21.09 -9.50
C LEU A 361 -1.06 19.94 -8.55
N SER A 362 -0.04 19.11 -8.83
CA SER A 362 0.34 18.00 -7.97
C SER A 362 1.54 18.34 -7.09
N ASN A 363 1.47 17.98 -5.82
CA ASN A 363 2.61 17.98 -4.90
C ASN A 363 3.27 16.59 -4.80
N ASN A 364 2.89 15.65 -5.66
CA ASN A 364 3.42 14.30 -5.72
C ASN A 364 4.45 14.20 -6.86
N LEU A 365 5.72 13.93 -6.50
CA LEU A 365 6.82 13.81 -7.47
C LEU A 365 6.53 12.76 -8.56
N SER A 366 5.93 11.61 -8.22
CA SER A 366 5.64 10.58 -9.23
C SER A 366 4.62 11.05 -10.27
N LEU A 367 3.61 11.81 -9.87
CA LEU A 367 2.65 12.39 -10.81
C LEU A 367 3.28 13.52 -11.61
N SER A 368 4.05 14.40 -10.98
CA SER A 368 4.73 15.52 -11.64
C SER A 368 5.78 15.07 -12.65
N SER A 369 6.38 13.88 -12.47
CA SER A 369 7.35 13.26 -13.38
C SER A 369 6.72 12.29 -14.38
N THR A 370 5.40 12.15 -14.43
CA THR A 370 4.71 11.28 -15.38
C THR A 370 4.87 11.82 -16.80
N VAL A 371 5.43 10.99 -17.67
CA VAL A 371 5.67 11.30 -19.09
C VAL A 371 4.49 10.85 -19.96
N HIS A 372 3.97 9.65 -19.68
CA HIS A 372 2.90 9.03 -20.46
C HIS A 372 1.73 8.67 -19.55
N LEU A 373 0.52 9.08 -19.92
CA LEU A 373 -0.71 8.62 -19.28
C LEU A 373 -1.31 7.48 -20.09
N LEU A 374 -1.46 6.35 -19.41
CA LEU A 374 -2.03 5.14 -20.00
C LEU A 374 -3.52 5.28 -20.24
N ARG A 375 -3.97 4.82 -21.43
CA ARG A 375 -5.38 4.66 -21.80
C ARG A 375 -5.55 3.29 -22.41
N GLN A 376 -6.11 2.35 -21.63
CA GLN A 376 -6.29 0.99 -22.13
C GLN A 376 -7.62 0.39 -21.71
N GLY A 377 -8.09 -0.54 -22.55
CA GLY A 377 -9.14 -1.49 -22.23
C GLY A 377 -8.67 -2.88 -22.59
N SER A 378 -8.91 -3.88 -21.75
CA SER A 378 -8.55 -5.26 -22.05
C SER A 378 -9.67 -6.22 -21.70
N LEU A 379 -9.77 -7.30 -22.49
CA LEU A 379 -10.66 -8.41 -22.27
C LEU A 379 -9.82 -9.68 -22.20
N TRP A 380 -9.96 -10.44 -21.11
CA TRP A 380 -9.20 -11.65 -20.84
C TRP A 380 -10.11 -12.86 -20.80
N TYR A 381 -9.68 -13.93 -21.46
CA TYR A 381 -10.35 -15.23 -21.40
C TYR A 381 -9.37 -16.29 -20.92
N HIS A 382 -9.76 -17.06 -19.91
CA HIS A 382 -9.02 -18.20 -19.37
C HIS A 382 -9.70 -19.51 -19.73
N GLY A 383 -9.15 -20.19 -20.74
CA GLY A 383 -9.55 -21.55 -21.10
C GLY A 383 -8.80 -22.61 -20.24
N GLU A 384 -9.15 -23.87 -20.42
CA GLU A 384 -8.42 -24.99 -19.83
C GLU A 384 -7.10 -25.21 -20.58
N GLY A 385 -5.98 -24.84 -19.94
CA GLY A 385 -4.66 -24.97 -20.54
C GLY A 385 -4.30 -23.90 -21.59
N TRP A 386 -5.08 -22.84 -21.75
CA TRP A 386 -4.77 -21.72 -22.62
C TRP A 386 -5.42 -20.42 -22.15
N GLY A 387 -4.89 -19.30 -22.60
CA GLY A 387 -5.45 -17.99 -22.30
C GLY A 387 -5.42 -17.07 -23.52
N SER A 388 -6.30 -16.09 -23.52
CA SER A 388 -6.41 -15.09 -24.58
C SER A 388 -6.65 -13.70 -23.99
N GLN A 389 -6.06 -12.69 -24.61
CA GLN A 389 -6.26 -11.28 -24.27
C GLN A 389 -6.53 -10.47 -25.54
N LEU A 390 -7.59 -9.68 -25.51
CA LEU A 390 -7.79 -8.60 -26.45
C LEU A 390 -7.49 -7.28 -25.74
N LEU A 391 -6.60 -6.46 -26.31
CA LEU A 391 -6.10 -5.21 -25.73
C LEU A 391 -6.29 -4.07 -26.75
N VAL A 392 -6.78 -2.95 -26.24
CA VAL A 392 -6.72 -1.65 -26.93
C VAL A 392 -5.96 -0.70 -26.03
N GLN A 393 -4.85 -0.13 -26.53
CA GLN A 393 -3.95 0.68 -25.71
C GLN A 393 -3.44 1.90 -26.50
N GLN A 394 -3.39 3.03 -25.82
CA GLN A 394 -2.72 4.24 -26.28
C GLN A 394 -2.21 5.07 -25.11
N TYR A 395 -1.38 6.07 -25.39
CA TYR A 395 -0.84 6.98 -24.40
C TYR A 395 -1.13 8.43 -24.74
N GLN A 396 -1.34 9.24 -23.68
CA GLN A 396 -1.24 10.69 -23.79
C GLN A 396 0.15 11.10 -23.28
N THR A 397 1.01 11.56 -24.16
CA THR A 397 2.36 12.03 -23.82
C THR A 397 2.32 13.46 -23.27
N LEU A 398 2.86 13.67 -22.09
CA LEU A 398 2.89 14.95 -21.39
C LEU A 398 4.18 15.73 -21.62
N ASP A 399 5.29 15.05 -21.89
CA ASP A 399 6.57 15.70 -22.19
C ASP A 399 6.72 15.89 -23.70
N ARG A 400 7.07 17.11 -24.14
CA ARG A 400 7.25 17.45 -25.55
C ARG A 400 8.56 16.94 -26.13
N THR A 401 9.53 16.63 -25.26
CA THR A 401 10.85 16.15 -25.68
C THR A 401 10.88 14.64 -25.90
N ILE A 402 9.80 13.96 -25.53
CA ILE A 402 9.67 12.50 -25.61
C ILE A 402 8.62 12.13 -26.65
N GLU A 403 8.98 11.19 -27.52
CA GLU A 403 8.10 10.70 -28.58
C GLU A 403 6.94 9.90 -28.00
N THR A 404 5.79 10.00 -28.66
CA THR A 404 4.60 9.24 -28.29
C THR A 404 4.75 7.78 -28.72
N PRO A 405 4.51 6.79 -27.86
CA PRO A 405 4.55 5.39 -28.25
C PRO A 405 3.45 5.02 -29.24
N TYR A 406 3.65 3.95 -30.02
CA TYR A 406 2.63 3.38 -30.87
C TYR A 406 1.34 3.06 -30.10
N ARG A 407 0.20 3.24 -30.75
CA ARG A 407 -1.11 2.78 -30.31
C ARG A 407 -1.30 1.33 -30.75
N LEU A 408 -1.84 0.50 -29.88
CA LEU A 408 -2.22 -0.89 -30.17
C LEU A 408 -3.75 -0.92 -30.35
N LEU A 409 -4.20 -1.01 -31.62
CA LEU A 409 -5.63 -0.79 -31.97
C LEU A 409 -6.15 -1.79 -33.01
N PRO A 410 -6.48 -3.06 -32.63
CA PRO A 410 -6.28 -3.73 -31.36
C PRO A 410 -4.98 -4.57 -31.32
N GLN A 411 -4.71 -5.18 -30.16
CA GLN A 411 -3.79 -6.29 -30.02
C GLN A 411 -4.54 -7.51 -29.48
N TRP A 412 -4.40 -8.65 -30.15
CA TRP A 412 -4.91 -9.93 -29.69
C TRP A 412 -3.73 -10.84 -29.38
N ARG A 413 -3.70 -11.41 -28.15
CA ARG A 413 -2.70 -12.33 -27.67
C ARG A 413 -3.35 -13.67 -27.36
N LEU A 414 -2.62 -14.76 -27.63
CA LEU A 414 -3.00 -16.13 -27.32
C LEU A 414 -1.79 -16.85 -26.74
N TRP A 415 -1.96 -17.62 -25.69
CA TRP A 415 -0.89 -18.43 -25.11
C TRP A 415 -1.44 -19.76 -24.57
N SER A 416 -0.57 -20.79 -24.52
CA SER A 416 -0.90 -22.07 -23.89
C SER A 416 -0.19 -22.22 -22.55
N ALA A 417 -0.77 -22.99 -21.65
CA ALA A 417 -0.01 -23.61 -20.57
C ALA A 417 1.03 -24.60 -21.16
N PRO A 418 2.08 -24.96 -20.41
CA PRO A 418 3.02 -25.98 -20.85
C PRO A 418 2.29 -27.33 -21.11
N VAL A 419 2.38 -27.83 -22.34
CA VAL A 419 1.85 -29.13 -22.73
C VAL A 419 2.98 -30.15 -22.58
N THR A 420 2.80 -31.14 -21.72
CA THR A 420 3.78 -32.17 -21.43
C THR A 420 3.81 -33.22 -22.55
N LEU A 421 5.00 -33.52 -23.07
CA LEU A 421 5.19 -34.48 -24.14
C LEU A 421 5.64 -35.84 -23.59
N GLY A 422 4.88 -36.90 -23.94
CA GLY A 422 5.16 -38.29 -23.52
C GLY A 422 4.77 -38.56 -22.05
N ASN A 423 4.95 -39.81 -21.63
CA ASN A 423 4.64 -40.23 -20.27
C ASN A 423 5.58 -39.49 -19.29
N ALA A 424 4.98 -38.83 -18.27
CA ALA A 424 5.68 -38.10 -17.23
C ALA A 424 6.67 -37.01 -17.75
N GLY A 425 6.43 -36.42 -18.93
CA GLY A 425 7.28 -35.38 -19.46
C GLY A 425 8.62 -35.82 -20.04
N ARG A 426 8.76 -37.12 -20.39
CA ARG A 426 10.02 -37.68 -20.91
C ARG A 426 10.60 -36.90 -22.11
N PHE A 427 9.75 -36.28 -22.91
CA PHE A 427 10.14 -35.48 -24.08
C PHE A 427 10.01 -33.97 -23.85
N GLY A 428 9.92 -33.55 -22.59
CA GLY A 428 9.83 -32.16 -22.23
C GLY A 428 8.42 -31.56 -22.33
N THR A 429 8.38 -30.26 -22.49
CA THR A 429 7.14 -29.48 -22.59
C THR A 429 7.18 -28.56 -23.81
N VAL A 430 6.00 -28.30 -24.36
CA VAL A 430 5.81 -27.29 -25.41
C VAL A 430 4.88 -26.21 -24.92
N THR A 431 5.27 -24.96 -25.13
CA THR A 431 4.42 -23.79 -24.92
C THR A 431 4.23 -23.06 -26.25
N PHE A 432 3.08 -22.46 -26.42
CA PHE A 432 2.76 -21.60 -27.55
C PHE A 432 2.44 -20.19 -27.07
N SER A 433 3.00 -19.19 -27.76
CA SER A 433 2.58 -17.80 -27.61
C SER A 433 2.44 -17.18 -28.98
N GLY A 434 1.35 -16.45 -29.19
CA GLY A 434 1.08 -15.76 -30.45
C GLY A 434 0.37 -14.43 -30.21
N GLN A 435 0.57 -13.52 -31.14
CA GLN A 435 -0.15 -12.24 -31.14
C GLN A 435 -0.40 -11.69 -32.53
N VAL A 436 -1.49 -10.95 -32.66
CA VAL A 436 -1.79 -10.09 -33.81
C VAL A 436 -1.96 -8.68 -33.26
N THR A 437 -1.23 -7.71 -33.82
CA THR A 437 -1.27 -6.33 -33.34
C THR A 437 -1.37 -5.38 -34.51
N GLN A 438 -2.36 -4.51 -34.49
CA GLN A 438 -2.42 -3.36 -35.39
C GLN A 438 -1.78 -2.15 -34.71
N PHE A 439 -0.72 -1.64 -35.31
CA PHE A 439 0.01 -0.48 -34.84
C PHE A 439 -0.44 0.79 -35.58
N ARG A 440 -0.73 1.83 -34.80
CA ARG A 440 -1.09 3.16 -35.29
C ARG A 440 -0.21 4.22 -34.61
N HIS A 441 0.16 5.26 -35.34
CA HIS A 441 0.95 6.36 -34.80
C HIS A 441 0.36 7.73 -35.19
N PRO A 442 0.30 8.71 -34.27
CA PRO A 442 -0.26 10.02 -34.59
C PRO A 442 0.57 10.79 -35.65
N ASP A 443 1.87 10.51 -35.71
CA ASP A 443 2.81 11.15 -36.62
C ASP A 443 3.25 10.21 -37.78
N ALA A 444 2.34 9.32 -38.21
CA ALA A 444 2.61 8.39 -39.32
C ALA A 444 3.09 9.10 -40.58
N GLY A 445 4.13 8.57 -41.21
CA GLY A 445 4.78 9.15 -42.38
C GLY A 445 5.81 10.23 -42.07
N SER A 446 6.00 10.66 -40.84
CA SER A 446 7.08 11.55 -40.42
C SER A 446 8.31 10.79 -39.92
N LEU A 447 9.46 11.45 -39.82
CA LEU A 447 10.70 10.90 -39.27
C LEU A 447 10.68 10.98 -37.72
N SER A 448 11.08 9.88 -37.06
CA SER A 448 11.35 9.85 -35.63
C SER A 448 12.73 10.47 -35.31
N SER A 449 13.02 10.68 -34.06
CA SER A 449 14.36 11.13 -33.59
C SER A 449 15.49 10.16 -33.95
N SER A 450 15.17 8.87 -34.14
CA SER A 450 16.11 7.84 -34.60
C SER A 450 16.31 7.82 -36.12
N GLY A 451 15.66 8.73 -36.85
CA GLY A 451 15.77 8.81 -38.32
C GLY A 451 14.97 7.76 -39.09
N LEU A 452 14.11 7.01 -38.39
CA LEU A 452 13.17 6.09 -39.02
C LEU A 452 11.82 6.76 -39.23
N TYR A 453 11.10 6.37 -40.28
CA TYR A 453 9.73 6.81 -40.48
C TYR A 453 8.76 6.06 -39.55
N TRP A 454 7.81 6.80 -38.96
CA TRP A 454 6.70 6.20 -38.27
C TRP A 454 5.78 5.49 -39.26
N THR A 455 5.87 4.16 -39.31
CA THR A 455 5.13 3.28 -40.21
C THR A 455 3.97 2.62 -39.47
N GLU A 456 2.81 2.56 -40.13
CA GLU A 456 1.65 1.84 -39.58
C GLU A 456 1.49 0.46 -40.23
N GLY A 457 0.81 -0.46 -39.56
CA GLY A 457 0.53 -1.78 -40.12
C GLY A 457 0.13 -2.80 -39.09
N THR A 458 -0.07 -4.02 -39.56
CA THR A 458 -0.43 -5.17 -38.72
C THR A 458 0.73 -6.15 -38.65
N ARG A 459 1.06 -6.62 -37.44
CA ARG A 459 2.06 -7.63 -37.19
C ARG A 459 1.39 -8.89 -36.61
N TRP A 460 1.71 -10.04 -37.18
CA TRP A 460 1.42 -11.38 -36.66
C TRP A 460 2.70 -11.99 -36.15
N VAL A 461 2.67 -12.54 -34.94
CA VAL A 461 3.81 -13.26 -34.35
C VAL A 461 3.32 -14.57 -33.74
N ALA A 462 4.10 -15.62 -33.91
CA ALA A 462 3.94 -16.88 -33.22
C ALA A 462 5.28 -17.39 -32.71
N THR A 463 5.35 -17.80 -31.47
CA THR A 463 6.57 -18.28 -30.79
C THR A 463 6.31 -19.60 -30.05
N PRO A 464 6.18 -20.73 -30.79
CA PRO A 464 6.21 -22.04 -30.15
C PRO A 464 7.60 -22.31 -29.55
N GLU A 465 7.63 -22.76 -28.30
CA GLU A 465 8.87 -23.11 -27.59
C GLU A 465 8.80 -24.51 -27.03
N TRP A 466 9.81 -25.32 -27.30
CA TRP A 466 10.03 -26.62 -26.69
C TRP A 466 11.15 -26.52 -25.66
N ARG A 467 10.97 -27.16 -24.47
CA ARG A 467 11.93 -27.24 -23.37
C ARG A 467 11.99 -28.67 -22.83
N LEU A 468 13.21 -29.12 -22.50
CA LEU A 468 13.44 -30.40 -21.85
C LEU A 468 14.30 -30.22 -20.60
N PRO A 469 13.71 -29.99 -19.40
CA PRO A 469 14.51 -29.89 -18.19
C PRO A 469 15.00 -31.29 -17.77
N ILE A 470 16.32 -31.44 -17.67
CA ILE A 470 17.00 -32.63 -17.15
C ILE A 470 17.75 -32.17 -15.90
N ALA A 471 17.40 -32.72 -14.73
CA ALA A 471 17.97 -32.27 -13.48
C ALA A 471 18.29 -33.43 -12.54
N THR A 472 19.38 -33.27 -11.79
CA THR A 472 19.75 -34.09 -10.63
C THR A 472 19.83 -33.18 -9.40
N GLU A 473 20.28 -33.68 -8.28
CA GLU A 473 20.43 -32.91 -7.04
C GLU A 473 21.45 -31.78 -7.19
N TRP A 474 22.50 -31.90 -8.00
CA TRP A 474 23.64 -30.98 -8.08
C TRP A 474 23.86 -30.35 -9.45
N TRP A 475 23.18 -30.81 -10.52
CA TRP A 475 23.23 -30.17 -11.82
C TRP A 475 21.88 -30.20 -12.54
N SER A 476 21.67 -29.23 -13.43
CA SER A 476 20.56 -29.22 -14.37
C SER A 476 21.02 -28.75 -15.74
N VAL A 477 20.42 -29.35 -16.78
CA VAL A 477 20.62 -28.93 -18.17
C VAL A 477 19.26 -28.85 -18.84
N GLU A 478 18.97 -27.72 -19.44
CA GLU A 478 17.70 -27.45 -20.13
C GLU A 478 17.95 -27.04 -21.58
N PRO A 479 17.92 -27.96 -22.54
CA PRO A 479 17.84 -27.59 -23.95
C PRO A 479 16.47 -26.96 -24.26
N ARG A 480 16.52 -25.92 -25.08
CA ARG A 480 15.37 -25.12 -25.49
C ARG A 480 15.43 -24.83 -27.00
N VAL A 481 14.27 -24.94 -27.65
CA VAL A 481 14.12 -24.56 -29.07
C VAL A 481 12.88 -23.69 -29.20
N LEU A 482 13.07 -22.47 -29.67
CA LEU A 482 12.01 -21.51 -29.94
C LEU A 482 11.98 -21.21 -31.44
N ALA A 483 10.83 -21.29 -32.07
CA ALA A 483 10.65 -20.79 -33.43
C ALA A 483 9.99 -19.40 -33.37
N HIS A 484 10.71 -18.38 -33.86
CA HIS A 484 10.15 -17.04 -34.01
C HIS A 484 9.59 -16.89 -35.43
N LEU A 485 8.26 -16.83 -35.54
CA LEU A 485 7.55 -16.65 -36.82
C LEU A 485 6.89 -15.29 -36.79
N SER A 486 7.16 -14.42 -37.77
CA SER A 486 6.51 -13.11 -37.85
C SER A 486 6.13 -12.75 -39.28
N HIS A 487 5.00 -12.10 -39.43
CA HIS A 487 4.49 -11.53 -40.67
C HIS A 487 4.00 -10.11 -40.45
N TYR A 488 4.30 -9.21 -41.37
CA TYR A 488 3.92 -7.81 -41.31
C TYR A 488 3.17 -7.43 -42.59
N SER A 489 2.10 -6.69 -42.45
CA SER A 489 1.37 -6.00 -43.52
C SER A 489 1.40 -4.52 -43.22
N LEU A 490 2.10 -3.74 -44.04
CA LEU A 490 2.36 -2.33 -43.85
C LEU A 490 1.42 -1.47 -44.66
N ASP A 491 0.87 -0.42 -44.07
CA ASP A 491 -0.09 0.46 -44.71
C ASP A 491 0.58 1.54 -45.60
N GLN A 492 1.91 1.77 -45.40
CA GLN A 492 2.70 2.81 -46.05
C GLN A 492 3.95 2.24 -46.74
N PRO A 493 3.84 1.57 -47.89
CA PRO A 493 4.93 0.83 -48.53
C PRO A 493 6.07 1.72 -49.02
N ALA A 494 5.79 2.98 -49.37
CA ALA A 494 6.83 3.90 -49.87
C ALA A 494 7.91 4.24 -48.81
N VAL A 495 7.59 4.08 -47.54
CA VAL A 495 8.47 4.37 -46.40
C VAL A 495 9.44 3.20 -46.11
N VAL A 496 9.14 1.99 -46.56
CA VAL A 496 9.89 0.76 -46.29
C VAL A 496 10.33 0.11 -47.60
N GLY A 497 11.03 0.87 -48.45
CA GLY A 497 11.60 0.34 -49.74
C GLY A 497 10.54 -0.20 -50.71
N GLY A 498 9.24 0.25 -50.61
CA GLY A 498 8.17 -0.17 -51.50
C GLY A 498 7.52 -1.52 -51.17
N ARG A 499 7.94 -2.19 -50.11
CA ARG A 499 7.36 -3.48 -49.66
C ARG A 499 6.14 -3.26 -48.78
N THR A 500 5.05 -3.93 -49.11
CA THR A 500 3.81 -3.95 -48.33
C THR A 500 3.79 -5.09 -47.30
N THR A 501 4.55 -6.12 -47.54
CA THR A 501 4.61 -7.32 -46.69
C THR A 501 6.02 -7.76 -46.41
N LEU A 502 6.29 -8.16 -45.19
CA LEU A 502 7.55 -8.72 -44.70
C LEU A 502 7.27 -9.98 -43.90
N SER A 503 8.08 -11.01 -44.07
CA SER A 503 7.94 -12.26 -43.33
C SER A 503 9.28 -12.77 -42.83
N ARG A 504 9.30 -13.39 -41.66
CA ARG A 504 10.49 -13.94 -41.06
C ARG A 504 10.19 -15.21 -40.28
N ALA A 505 11.03 -16.23 -40.47
CA ALA A 505 11.02 -17.45 -39.68
C ALA A 505 12.45 -17.71 -39.18
N LEU A 506 12.64 -17.76 -37.87
CA LEU A 506 13.93 -17.94 -37.20
C LEU A 506 13.85 -18.98 -36.11
N PRO A 507 14.64 -20.07 -36.18
CA PRO A 507 14.85 -20.93 -35.01
C PRO A 507 15.85 -20.27 -34.05
N ILE A 508 15.56 -20.35 -32.75
CA ILE A 508 16.48 -19.96 -31.68
C ILE A 508 16.69 -21.19 -30.82
N VAL A 509 17.93 -21.61 -30.69
CA VAL A 509 18.31 -22.77 -29.88
C VAL A 509 19.09 -22.27 -28.69
N ALA A 510 18.79 -22.79 -27.50
CA ALA A 510 19.55 -22.50 -26.29
C ALA A 510 19.76 -23.74 -25.43
N LEU A 511 20.83 -23.70 -24.65
CA LEU A 511 21.15 -24.69 -23.63
C LEU A 511 21.50 -23.94 -22.34
N ASP A 512 20.72 -24.14 -21.29
CA ASP A 512 20.96 -23.58 -19.95
C ASP A 512 21.48 -24.71 -19.04
N ALA A 513 22.75 -24.64 -18.66
CA ALA A 513 23.39 -25.60 -17.80
C ALA A 513 23.79 -24.96 -16.48
N ARG A 514 23.42 -25.59 -15.37
CA ARG A 514 23.68 -25.08 -14.02
C ARG A 514 24.23 -26.21 -13.15
N MET A 515 25.10 -25.85 -12.23
CA MET A 515 25.61 -26.75 -11.20
C MET A 515 25.50 -26.04 -9.85
N ALA A 516 25.37 -26.80 -8.78
CA ALA A 516 25.41 -26.31 -7.41
C ALA A 516 26.34 -27.18 -6.58
N PHE A 517 27.35 -26.57 -6.00
CA PHE A 517 28.30 -27.19 -5.10
C PHE A 517 28.16 -26.52 -3.73
N GLU A 518 28.30 -27.32 -2.69
CA GLU A 518 28.21 -26.84 -1.30
C GLU A 518 29.42 -27.32 -0.52
N ARG A 519 29.87 -26.49 0.42
CA ARG A 519 30.87 -26.88 1.39
C ARG A 519 30.68 -26.19 2.72
N ASP A 520 30.98 -26.89 3.79
CA ASP A 520 31.20 -26.27 5.08
C ASP A 520 32.51 -25.50 5.07
N TRP A 521 32.47 -24.25 5.48
CA TRP A 521 33.61 -23.37 5.53
C TRP A 521 33.68 -22.62 6.84
N GLN A 522 34.86 -22.64 7.48
CA GLN A 522 35.11 -21.87 8.68
C GLN A 522 35.81 -20.56 8.31
N LEU A 523 35.15 -19.44 8.58
CA LEU A 523 35.67 -18.10 8.30
C LEU A 523 35.42 -17.19 9.50
N PHE A 524 36.47 -16.48 9.96
CA PHE A 524 36.45 -15.61 11.15
C PHE A 524 35.91 -16.30 12.41
N GLY A 525 36.24 -17.57 12.61
CA GLY A 525 35.84 -18.37 13.77
C GLY A 525 34.36 -18.78 13.80
N ARG A 526 33.65 -18.63 12.68
CA ARG A 526 32.26 -19.07 12.51
C ARG A 526 32.15 -20.10 11.39
N ASN A 527 31.21 -21.02 11.55
CA ASN A 527 30.87 -22.00 10.51
C ASN A 527 29.90 -21.37 9.50
N TRP A 528 30.15 -21.63 8.23
CA TRP A 528 29.34 -21.17 7.11
C TRP A 528 29.08 -22.33 6.17
N LEU A 529 27.88 -22.32 5.54
CA LEU A 529 27.64 -23.12 4.35
C LEU A 529 27.91 -22.21 3.14
N GLN A 530 28.96 -22.55 2.37
CA GLN A 530 29.27 -21.84 1.13
C GLN A 530 28.73 -22.63 -0.06
N THR A 531 27.96 -21.94 -0.93
CA THR A 531 27.58 -22.48 -2.23
C THR A 531 28.48 -21.92 -3.32
N LEU A 532 28.66 -22.69 -4.41
CA LEU A 532 29.24 -22.24 -5.66
C LEU A 532 28.35 -22.73 -6.80
N GLU A 533 27.78 -21.80 -7.55
CA GLU A 533 26.75 -22.04 -8.53
C GLU A 533 27.20 -21.54 -9.91
N PRO A 534 28.02 -22.33 -10.66
CA PRO A 534 28.36 -22.00 -12.04
C PRO A 534 27.15 -22.23 -12.96
N ARG A 535 26.98 -21.32 -13.92
CA ARG A 535 25.94 -21.37 -14.94
C ARG A 535 26.53 -21.08 -16.30
N LEU A 536 26.18 -21.89 -17.29
CA LEU A 536 26.54 -21.70 -18.69
C LEU A 536 25.25 -21.63 -19.51
N PHE A 537 25.10 -20.58 -20.30
CA PHE A 537 23.99 -20.42 -21.20
C PHE A 537 24.47 -20.21 -22.63
N TYR A 538 24.30 -21.25 -23.46
CA TYR A 538 24.57 -21.19 -24.89
C TYR A 538 23.30 -20.79 -25.63
N ARG A 539 23.48 -19.91 -26.65
CA ARG A 539 22.39 -19.48 -27.53
C ARG A 539 22.88 -19.39 -28.96
N TYR A 540 22.03 -19.84 -29.89
CA TYR A 540 22.27 -19.68 -31.34
C TYR A 540 20.97 -19.24 -32.03
N ALA A 541 21.08 -18.27 -32.94
CA ALA A 541 20.07 -17.91 -33.93
C ALA A 541 20.74 -17.55 -35.24
N PRO A 542 20.27 -18.05 -36.41
CA PRO A 542 20.83 -17.72 -37.70
C PRO A 542 20.61 -16.24 -38.04
N TYR A 543 21.56 -15.62 -38.71
CA TYR A 543 21.39 -14.28 -39.27
C TYR A 543 20.30 -14.25 -40.33
N ARG A 544 19.44 -13.24 -40.24
CA ARG A 544 18.54 -12.80 -41.31
C ARG A 544 18.53 -11.27 -41.29
N ASP A 545 18.57 -10.70 -42.47
CA ASP A 545 18.45 -9.25 -42.61
C ASP A 545 17.09 -8.78 -42.11
N GLN A 546 17.12 -7.80 -41.20
CA GLN A 546 15.96 -7.24 -40.54
C GLN A 546 15.91 -5.72 -40.69
N SER A 547 16.73 -5.15 -41.53
CA SER A 547 16.84 -3.71 -41.73
C SER A 547 15.53 -3.06 -42.22
N ASP A 548 14.79 -3.78 -43.08
CA ASP A 548 13.50 -3.33 -43.62
C ASP A 548 12.32 -3.46 -42.64
N PHE A 549 12.50 -4.20 -41.52
CA PHE A 549 11.42 -4.37 -40.57
C PHE A 549 11.22 -3.10 -39.72
N PRO A 550 9.98 -2.62 -39.56
CA PRO A 550 9.70 -1.46 -38.71
C PRO A 550 10.08 -1.72 -37.25
N LEU A 551 10.16 -0.66 -36.46
CA LEU A 551 10.30 -0.72 -35.00
C LEU A 551 9.01 -0.23 -34.38
N PHE A 552 8.11 -1.15 -34.02
CA PHE A 552 6.85 -0.83 -33.39
C PHE A 552 6.96 -0.73 -31.87
N ASP A 553 7.51 -1.79 -31.26
CA ASP A 553 7.59 -1.97 -29.79
C ASP A 553 8.94 -2.54 -29.34
N THR A 554 9.94 -2.47 -30.23
CA THR A 554 11.25 -3.07 -29.97
C THR A 554 12.27 -2.02 -29.56
N ASP A 555 12.91 -2.31 -28.43
CA ASP A 555 14.05 -1.61 -27.89
C ASP A 555 15.01 -2.64 -27.29
N ARG A 556 16.20 -2.23 -26.87
CA ARG A 556 17.13 -3.09 -26.14
C ARG A 556 16.74 -3.12 -24.67
N TYR A 557 16.65 -4.31 -24.08
CA TYR A 557 16.53 -4.41 -22.62
C TYR A 557 17.70 -3.72 -21.92
N GLY A 558 17.42 -3.05 -20.82
CA GLY A 558 18.47 -2.51 -19.95
C GLY A 558 19.45 -3.64 -19.57
N PHE A 559 20.76 -3.43 -19.78
CA PHE A 559 21.76 -4.46 -19.56
C PHE A 559 21.90 -4.80 -18.07
N GLY A 560 21.70 -6.06 -17.73
CA GLY A 560 21.76 -6.57 -16.35
C GLY A 560 21.94 -8.10 -16.34
N PHE A 561 22.00 -8.67 -15.14
CA PHE A 561 22.29 -10.09 -14.97
C PHE A 561 21.25 -10.99 -15.65
N ALA A 562 19.95 -10.68 -15.48
CA ALA A 562 18.87 -11.47 -16.09
C ALA A 562 18.93 -11.47 -17.61
N GLN A 563 19.28 -10.34 -18.21
CA GLN A 563 19.32 -10.15 -19.66
C GLN A 563 20.42 -10.97 -20.35
N LEU A 564 21.47 -11.33 -19.61
CA LEU A 564 22.50 -12.23 -20.10
C LEU A 564 22.02 -13.66 -20.41
N PHE A 565 20.86 -14.07 -19.86
CA PHE A 565 20.29 -15.40 -20.03
C PHE A 565 19.00 -15.42 -20.86
N MET A 566 18.66 -14.31 -21.52
CA MET A 566 17.49 -14.22 -22.37
C MET A 566 17.74 -14.81 -23.77
N MET A 567 16.68 -15.40 -24.34
CA MET A 567 16.69 -15.91 -25.72
C MET A 567 16.80 -14.77 -26.74
N ASN A 568 16.26 -13.59 -26.44
CA ASN A 568 16.39 -12.38 -27.26
C ASN A 568 16.69 -11.18 -26.36
N PRO A 569 17.76 -10.37 -26.63
CA PRO A 569 18.10 -9.19 -25.85
C PRO A 569 17.23 -7.97 -26.18
N TYR A 570 16.35 -8.08 -27.18
CA TYR A 570 15.42 -7.03 -27.58
C TYR A 570 14.05 -7.25 -26.96
N THR A 571 13.38 -6.16 -26.59
CA THR A 571 11.95 -6.14 -26.26
C THR A 571 11.13 -6.35 -27.54
N GLY A 572 9.84 -6.57 -27.40
CA GLY A 572 8.94 -6.72 -28.55
C GLY A 572 9.35 -7.89 -29.48
N TYR A 573 9.07 -7.75 -30.76
CA TYR A 573 9.30 -8.84 -31.73
C TYR A 573 9.89 -8.36 -33.07
N ASP A 574 10.25 -7.08 -33.20
CA ASP A 574 10.70 -6.55 -34.49
C ASP A 574 12.16 -6.87 -34.78
N ARG A 575 12.95 -7.08 -33.74
CA ARG A 575 14.34 -7.54 -33.84
C ARG A 575 14.56 -8.82 -33.07
N VAL A 576 15.27 -9.75 -33.69
CA VAL A 576 15.77 -10.99 -33.10
C VAL A 576 17.26 -11.03 -33.30
N ALA A 577 18.03 -11.02 -32.23
CA ALA A 577 19.48 -11.04 -32.28
C ALA A 577 19.98 -12.34 -32.94
N ASP A 578 21.00 -12.25 -33.74
CA ASP A 578 21.66 -13.36 -34.44
C ASP A 578 22.91 -13.86 -33.72
N GLY A 579 23.55 -14.86 -34.29
CA GLY A 579 24.85 -15.36 -33.90
C GLY A 579 24.88 -16.40 -32.80
N HIS A 580 26.08 -16.91 -32.54
CA HIS A 580 26.41 -17.82 -31.46
C HIS A 580 26.86 -17.01 -30.23
N SER A 581 26.28 -17.26 -29.09
CA SER A 581 26.78 -16.67 -27.85
C SER A 581 26.82 -17.67 -26.71
N VAL A 582 27.79 -17.49 -25.81
CA VAL A 582 27.93 -18.23 -24.56
C VAL A 582 27.98 -17.25 -23.40
N THR A 583 27.06 -17.35 -22.49
CA THR A 583 27.11 -16.61 -21.22
C THR A 583 27.68 -17.52 -20.15
N VAL A 584 28.71 -17.08 -19.47
CA VAL A 584 29.28 -17.74 -18.30
C VAL A 584 28.97 -16.89 -17.08
N ALA A 585 28.46 -17.52 -16.04
CA ALA A 585 28.23 -16.87 -14.76
C ALA A 585 28.63 -17.78 -13.60
N VAL A 586 29.01 -17.17 -12.52
CA VAL A 586 29.24 -17.83 -11.24
C VAL A 586 28.59 -17.03 -10.12
N THR A 587 27.83 -17.71 -9.27
CA THR A 587 27.29 -17.15 -8.04
C THR A 587 27.84 -17.93 -6.85
N SER A 588 28.25 -17.23 -5.80
CA SER A 588 28.65 -17.85 -4.54
C SER A 588 27.88 -17.20 -3.42
N ARG A 589 27.38 -18.03 -2.49
CA ARG A 589 26.63 -17.57 -1.32
C ARG A 589 27.30 -18.06 -0.06
N LEU A 590 27.21 -17.26 1.01
CA LEU A 590 27.53 -17.66 2.37
C LEU A 590 26.25 -17.64 3.18
N LEU A 591 25.87 -18.81 3.65
CA LEU A 591 24.66 -19.04 4.45
C LEU A 591 25.05 -19.40 5.90
N GLU A 592 24.27 -18.93 6.87
CA GLU A 592 24.35 -19.40 8.24
C GLU A 592 23.76 -20.82 8.32
N PRO A 593 24.49 -21.84 8.75
CA PRO A 593 24.01 -23.24 8.74
C PRO A 593 22.75 -23.45 9.58
N GLU A 594 22.62 -22.72 10.70
CA GLU A 594 21.54 -22.88 11.68
C GLU A 594 20.22 -22.24 11.23
N THR A 595 20.29 -21.13 10.49
CA THR A 595 19.12 -20.32 10.10
C THR A 595 18.82 -20.36 8.60
N GLY A 596 19.75 -20.83 7.79
CA GLY A 596 19.70 -20.76 6.33
C GLY A 596 19.81 -19.32 5.78
N ARG A 597 20.11 -18.33 6.65
CA ARG A 597 20.14 -16.90 6.26
C ARG A 597 21.35 -16.61 5.37
N GLU A 598 21.09 -16.02 4.20
CA GLU A 598 22.13 -15.54 3.28
C GLU A 598 22.80 -14.29 3.84
N ARG A 599 24.11 -14.34 4.07
CA ARG A 599 24.91 -13.20 4.52
C ARG A 599 25.67 -12.50 3.39
N ILE A 600 26.14 -13.28 2.43
CA ILE A 600 26.81 -12.77 1.24
C ILE A 600 26.27 -13.53 0.05
N ARG A 601 26.00 -12.81 -1.02
CA ARG A 601 25.82 -13.33 -2.36
C ARG A 601 26.66 -12.47 -3.32
N ALA A 602 27.56 -13.10 -4.02
CA ALA A 602 28.36 -12.46 -5.07
C ALA A 602 28.17 -13.21 -6.38
N SER A 603 27.89 -12.45 -7.43
CA SER A 603 27.66 -13.00 -8.77
C SER A 603 28.54 -12.26 -9.78
N LEU A 604 29.11 -12.98 -10.72
CA LEU A 604 29.88 -12.46 -11.83
C LEU A 604 29.40 -13.11 -13.12
N ALA A 605 29.21 -12.34 -14.18
CA ALA A 605 28.77 -12.88 -15.47
C ALA A 605 29.26 -12.04 -16.66
N GLN A 606 29.49 -12.74 -17.76
CA GLN A 606 29.86 -12.14 -19.06
C GLN A 606 29.35 -13.03 -20.20
N ARG A 607 28.95 -12.40 -21.33
CA ARG A 607 28.58 -13.11 -22.55
C ARG A 607 29.68 -12.92 -23.60
N PHE A 608 30.01 -14.01 -24.26
CA PHE A 608 30.96 -14.08 -25.36
C PHE A 608 30.23 -14.42 -26.66
N TYR A 609 30.64 -13.80 -27.75
CA TYR A 609 30.14 -14.06 -29.10
C TYR A 609 31.23 -14.72 -29.94
N ARG A 610 30.84 -15.71 -30.73
CA ARG A 610 31.74 -16.30 -31.71
C ARG A 610 31.97 -15.37 -32.88
N ASP A 611 30.86 -14.75 -33.35
CA ASP A 611 30.83 -13.82 -34.46
C ASP A 611 30.16 -12.52 -33.99
N ASP A 612 30.52 -11.40 -34.60
CA ASP A 612 29.91 -10.11 -34.25
C ASP A 612 28.43 -10.11 -34.62
N PRO A 613 27.52 -9.74 -33.69
CA PRO A 613 26.08 -9.63 -33.97
C PRO A 613 25.84 -8.60 -35.09
N LYS A 614 25.05 -8.99 -36.11
CA LYS A 614 24.74 -8.15 -37.26
C LYS A 614 23.41 -7.43 -37.17
N VAL A 615 22.49 -7.97 -36.34
CA VAL A 615 21.18 -7.36 -36.09
C VAL A 615 21.34 -6.31 -35.02
N LEU A 616 21.19 -5.05 -35.40
CA LEU A 616 21.34 -3.87 -34.53
C LEU A 616 20.05 -3.03 -34.56
N LEU A 617 19.91 -2.16 -33.57
CA LEU A 617 18.92 -1.08 -33.63
C LEU A 617 19.50 0.10 -34.44
N PRO A 618 18.67 0.92 -35.06
CA PRO A 618 19.09 2.11 -35.76
C PRO A 618 19.90 3.05 -34.86
N GLY A 619 21.02 3.55 -35.37
CA GLY A 619 21.93 4.40 -34.60
C GLY A 619 22.88 3.64 -33.65
N GLU A 620 22.77 2.34 -33.52
CA GLU A 620 23.77 1.53 -32.80
C GLU A 620 25.00 1.35 -33.65
N ALA A 621 26.19 1.55 -33.07
CA ALA A 621 27.44 1.24 -33.71
C ALA A 621 27.59 -0.28 -33.90
N PRO A 622 28.21 -0.74 -35.02
CA PRO A 622 28.56 -2.15 -35.18
C PRO A 622 29.41 -2.64 -34.02
N TRP A 623 29.12 -3.83 -33.54
CA TRP A 623 29.88 -4.46 -32.46
C TRP A 623 31.24 -4.87 -33.01
N SER A 624 32.31 -4.32 -32.42
CA SER A 624 33.69 -4.71 -32.73
C SER A 624 34.27 -5.70 -31.72
N ASN A 625 33.55 -5.95 -30.65
CA ASN A 625 33.98 -6.70 -29.46
C ASN A 625 33.19 -8.00 -29.35
N ARG A 626 33.90 -9.13 -29.27
CA ARG A 626 33.31 -10.47 -29.17
C ARG A 626 32.82 -10.80 -27.74
N ARG A 627 32.63 -9.80 -26.90
CA ARG A 627 32.13 -9.96 -25.52
C ARG A 627 31.29 -8.78 -25.09
N THR A 628 30.43 -9.00 -24.12
CA THR A 628 29.72 -7.91 -23.46
C THR A 628 30.56 -7.33 -22.33
N ASP A 629 30.09 -6.25 -21.75
CA ASP A 629 30.57 -5.77 -20.45
C ASP A 629 30.52 -6.90 -19.41
N LEU A 630 31.47 -6.85 -18.48
CA LEU A 630 31.50 -7.70 -17.31
C LEU A 630 30.46 -7.17 -16.29
N LEU A 631 29.62 -8.04 -15.78
CA LEU A 631 28.67 -7.70 -14.70
C LEU A 631 29.08 -8.35 -13.40
N ALA A 632 29.08 -7.57 -12.34
CA ALA A 632 29.23 -8.07 -10.97
C ALA A 632 28.09 -7.54 -10.09
N GLU A 633 27.57 -8.41 -9.24
CA GLU A 633 26.57 -8.07 -8.22
C GLU A 633 27.01 -8.60 -6.85
N VAL A 634 26.83 -7.81 -5.83
CA VAL A 634 27.09 -8.22 -4.45
C VAL A 634 25.93 -7.79 -3.56
N VAL A 635 25.38 -8.74 -2.80
CA VAL A 635 24.50 -8.47 -1.68
C VAL A 635 25.24 -8.93 -0.42
N TRP A 636 25.38 -8.05 0.55
CA TRP A 636 26.16 -8.32 1.75
C TRP A 636 25.41 -7.83 2.99
N GLN A 637 25.23 -8.73 3.95
CA GLN A 637 24.64 -8.48 5.25
C GLN A 637 25.65 -8.78 6.36
N PRO A 638 26.64 -7.88 6.58
CA PRO A 638 27.71 -8.13 7.55
C PRO A 638 27.20 -8.36 8.97
N PHE A 639 26.13 -7.66 9.31
CA PHE A 639 25.42 -7.73 10.59
C PHE A 639 23.93 -7.74 10.36
N GLU A 640 23.14 -8.11 11.37
CA GLU A 640 21.67 -8.19 11.24
C GLU A 640 21.01 -6.90 10.80
N ARG A 641 21.57 -5.77 11.18
CA ARG A 641 21.03 -4.43 10.94
C ARG A 641 21.56 -3.75 9.68
N TRP A 642 22.52 -4.36 8.98
CA TRP A 642 23.16 -3.79 7.82
C TRP A 642 22.85 -4.60 6.57
N ARG A 643 22.49 -3.91 5.50
CA ARG A 643 22.32 -4.50 4.17
C ARG A 643 23.00 -3.63 3.14
N THR A 644 23.91 -4.21 2.39
CA THR A 644 24.65 -3.55 1.31
C THR A 644 24.32 -4.25 0.00
N LYS A 645 24.09 -3.47 -1.05
CA LYS A 645 23.93 -3.97 -2.43
C LYS A 645 24.89 -3.21 -3.31
N GLY A 646 25.57 -3.92 -4.18
CA GLY A 646 26.44 -3.37 -5.20
C GLY A 646 26.14 -3.97 -6.56
N PHE A 647 26.17 -3.16 -7.60
CA PHE A 647 26.10 -3.57 -9.00
C PHE A 647 27.18 -2.85 -9.78
N TRP A 648 27.94 -3.56 -10.59
CA TRP A 648 29.00 -3.03 -11.39
C TRP A 648 28.95 -3.59 -12.81
N GLN A 649 29.01 -2.69 -13.79
CA GLN A 649 29.11 -2.98 -15.21
C GLN A 649 30.38 -2.32 -15.73
N TYR A 650 31.31 -3.13 -16.21
CA TYR A 650 32.60 -2.73 -16.65
C TYR A 650 32.83 -3.17 -18.10
N ASP A 651 33.24 -2.26 -18.94
CA ASP A 651 33.66 -2.52 -20.30
C ASP A 651 35.15 -2.84 -20.30
N PRO A 652 35.55 -4.11 -20.51
CA PRO A 652 36.95 -4.50 -20.48
C PRO A 652 37.71 -4.13 -21.75
N ASP A 653 37.05 -3.72 -22.83
CA ASP A 653 37.64 -3.35 -24.08
C ASP A 653 38.01 -1.86 -24.11
N GLU A 654 37.16 -1.01 -23.61
CA GLU A 654 37.45 0.40 -23.42
C GLU A 654 38.13 0.71 -22.08
N GLY A 655 38.13 -0.22 -21.14
CA GLY A 655 38.72 -0.04 -19.82
C GLY A 655 37.92 0.92 -18.93
N VAL A 656 36.58 0.99 -19.09
CA VAL A 656 35.74 2.00 -18.44
C VAL A 656 34.56 1.41 -17.66
N ASN A 657 34.18 2.11 -16.62
CA ASN A 657 32.93 1.82 -15.90
C ASN A 657 31.75 2.36 -16.69
N ARG A 658 30.83 1.49 -17.10
CA ARG A 658 29.58 1.90 -17.75
C ARG A 658 28.51 2.24 -16.73
N ARG A 659 28.40 1.44 -15.67
CA ARG A 659 27.43 1.66 -14.60
C ARG A 659 27.94 1.11 -13.28
N PHE A 660 27.72 1.87 -12.23
CA PHE A 660 28.02 1.46 -10.86
C PHE A 660 26.93 1.95 -9.93
N ASN A 661 26.33 1.04 -9.16
CA ASN A 661 25.32 1.38 -8.17
C ASN A 661 25.73 0.75 -6.83
N ALA A 662 25.67 1.53 -5.77
CA ALA A 662 25.90 1.07 -4.41
C ALA A 662 24.78 1.57 -3.50
N ALA A 663 24.24 0.69 -2.69
CA ALA A 663 23.23 1.03 -1.69
C ALA A 663 23.61 0.40 -0.35
N VAL A 664 23.61 1.20 0.69
CA VAL A 664 23.83 0.76 2.07
C VAL A 664 22.62 1.14 2.90
N ARG A 665 22.08 0.19 3.65
CA ARG A 665 20.96 0.38 4.57
C ARG A 665 21.35 -0.09 5.96
N TYR A 666 20.99 0.72 6.94
CA TYR A 666 21.10 0.41 8.35
C TYR A 666 19.73 0.50 8.99
N GLU A 667 19.25 -0.59 9.58
CA GLU A 667 17.95 -0.70 10.23
C GLU A 667 18.15 -1.18 11.67
N ALA A 668 18.11 -0.26 12.62
CA ALA A 668 18.33 -0.57 14.02
C ALA A 668 17.04 -0.96 14.77
N GLY A 669 15.87 -0.75 14.17
CA GLY A 669 14.55 -1.02 14.75
C GLY A 669 13.48 -0.11 14.15
N PRO A 670 12.26 -0.15 14.68
CA PRO A 670 11.18 0.74 14.24
C PRO A 670 11.61 2.20 14.26
N ALA A 671 11.39 2.92 13.14
CA ALA A 671 11.77 4.32 12.97
C ALA A 671 13.26 4.67 13.26
N LYS A 672 14.17 3.67 13.14
CA LYS A 672 15.61 3.85 13.29
C LYS A 672 16.33 3.29 12.08
N LEU A 673 16.36 4.06 11.01
CA LEU A 673 16.97 3.64 9.74
C LEU A 673 17.77 4.78 9.12
N ALA A 674 18.84 4.40 8.41
CA ALA A 674 19.66 5.27 7.60
C ALA A 674 20.02 4.57 6.29
N GLY A 675 20.06 5.32 5.21
CA GLY A 675 20.38 4.82 3.88
C GLY A 675 21.32 5.75 3.12
N PHE A 676 22.20 5.14 2.38
CA PHE A 676 23.09 5.79 1.42
C PHE A 676 22.89 5.10 0.07
N ASP A 677 22.73 5.88 -1.00
CA ASP A 677 22.66 5.43 -2.39
C ASP A 677 23.65 6.21 -3.24
N TYR A 678 24.43 5.53 -4.04
CA TYR A 678 25.24 6.10 -5.11
C TYR A 678 24.85 5.43 -6.42
N ARG A 679 24.56 6.22 -7.45
CA ARG A 679 24.20 5.76 -8.80
C ARG A 679 25.05 6.46 -9.82
N TYR A 680 25.68 5.68 -10.65
CA TYR A 680 26.50 6.15 -11.76
C TYR A 680 26.12 5.42 -13.04
N THR A 681 25.87 6.17 -14.09
CA THR A 681 25.77 5.67 -15.47
C THR A 681 26.56 6.66 -16.34
N ARG A 682 27.57 6.15 -17.05
CA ARG A 682 28.52 6.95 -17.84
C ARG A 682 27.78 7.92 -18.76
N ASP A 683 28.17 9.18 -18.75
CA ASP A 683 27.63 10.30 -19.54
C ASP A 683 26.13 10.60 -19.39
N GLN A 684 25.46 9.96 -18.44
CA GLN A 684 24.01 10.09 -18.25
C GLN A 684 23.60 10.46 -16.83
N LEU A 685 24.21 9.86 -15.83
CA LEU A 685 23.78 10.02 -14.45
C LEU A 685 24.93 9.82 -13.47
N GLU A 686 25.11 10.76 -12.59
CA GLU A 686 25.88 10.56 -11.37
C GLU A 686 25.14 11.22 -10.22
N GLU A 687 24.66 10.42 -9.28
CA GLU A 687 23.84 10.88 -8.18
C GLU A 687 24.23 10.23 -6.86
N VAL A 688 24.26 11.02 -5.80
CA VAL A 688 24.38 10.56 -4.43
C VAL A 688 23.12 10.92 -3.67
N ALA A 689 22.61 9.99 -2.83
CA ALA A 689 21.48 10.26 -1.96
C ALA A 689 21.69 9.69 -0.55
N LEU A 690 21.27 10.48 0.44
CA LEU A 690 21.19 10.10 1.85
C LEU A 690 19.73 10.11 2.25
N SER A 691 19.29 9.12 3.01
CA SER A 691 17.92 9.06 3.52
C SER A 691 17.91 8.46 4.92
N GLY A 692 16.92 8.81 5.74
CA GLY A 692 16.80 8.22 7.06
C GLY A 692 15.57 8.66 7.83
N GLN A 693 15.26 7.86 8.83
CA GLN A 693 14.31 8.18 9.89
C GLN A 693 14.99 7.85 11.21
N TRP A 694 14.99 8.78 12.16
CA TRP A 694 15.70 8.61 13.40
C TRP A 694 15.00 9.28 14.58
N PRO A 695 14.94 8.65 15.78
CA PRO A 695 14.50 9.32 16.99
C PRO A 695 15.55 10.35 17.41
N LEU A 696 15.16 11.63 17.44
CA LEU A 696 16.02 12.75 17.80
C LEU A 696 16.00 13.02 19.32
N ALA A 697 14.83 12.83 19.92
CA ALA A 697 14.57 12.96 21.35
C ALA A 697 13.38 12.08 21.73
N PRO A 698 13.04 11.90 23.02
CA PRO A 698 11.81 11.21 23.40
C PRO A 698 10.60 11.76 22.65
N ARG A 699 9.83 10.89 21.98
CA ARG A 699 8.64 11.22 21.17
C ARG A 699 8.91 12.01 19.88
N TRP A 700 10.14 12.47 19.60
CA TRP A 700 10.51 13.22 18.41
C TRP A 700 11.29 12.35 17.42
N TYR A 701 10.88 12.36 16.18
CA TYR A 701 11.52 11.64 15.08
C TYR A 701 11.82 12.61 13.93
N GLY A 702 13.02 12.50 13.40
CA GLY A 702 13.42 13.20 12.19
C GLY A 702 13.34 12.28 10.98
N VAL A 703 12.88 12.81 9.86
CA VAL A 703 12.86 12.12 8.57
C VAL A 703 13.55 12.99 7.56
N SER A 704 14.46 12.42 6.77
CA SER A 704 15.19 13.20 5.76
C SER A 704 15.52 12.37 4.52
N ARG A 705 15.58 13.03 3.37
CA ARG A 705 16.22 12.56 2.15
C ARG A 705 16.88 13.74 1.45
N ILE A 706 18.13 13.56 1.08
CA ILE A 706 18.91 14.54 0.33
C ILE A 706 19.52 13.81 -0.86
N ALA A 707 19.21 14.27 -2.08
CA ALA A 707 19.78 13.74 -3.30
C ALA A 707 20.40 14.86 -4.13
N ARG A 708 21.61 14.61 -4.67
CA ARG A 708 22.38 15.54 -5.50
C ARG A 708 22.87 14.84 -6.76
N SER A 709 22.58 15.42 -7.90
CA SER A 709 23.27 15.09 -9.15
C SER A 709 24.68 15.68 -9.12
N LEU A 710 25.68 14.83 -9.20
CA LEU A 710 27.08 15.26 -9.32
C LEU A 710 27.41 15.64 -10.76
N GLN A 711 26.72 15.04 -11.75
CA GLN A 711 26.88 15.36 -13.16
C GLN A 711 26.37 16.76 -13.51
N GLU A 712 25.19 17.14 -12.97
CA GLU A 712 24.57 18.45 -13.22
C GLU A 712 24.90 19.47 -12.14
N ASP A 713 25.68 19.09 -11.14
CA ASP A 713 26.08 19.87 -9.97
C ASP A 713 24.90 20.58 -9.25
N ARG A 714 23.76 19.84 -9.07
CA ARG A 714 22.56 20.39 -8.45
C ARG A 714 21.86 19.42 -7.49
N TRP A 715 21.10 20.00 -6.58
CA TRP A 715 20.20 19.22 -5.72
C TRP A 715 18.98 18.76 -6.52
N THR A 716 18.74 17.46 -6.56
CA THR A 716 17.60 16.85 -7.26
C THR A 716 16.41 16.68 -6.32
N GLU A 717 16.67 16.38 -5.04
CA GLU A 717 15.63 16.25 -4.03
C GLU A 717 16.17 16.66 -2.64
N LEU A 718 15.35 17.39 -1.89
CA LEU A 718 15.55 17.71 -0.49
C LEU A 718 14.23 17.51 0.24
N LEU A 719 14.20 16.52 1.13
CA LEU A 719 13.09 16.26 2.03
C LEU A 719 13.60 16.35 3.47
N ALA A 720 12.91 17.11 4.29
CA ALA A 720 13.19 17.22 5.72
C ALA A 720 11.86 17.27 6.47
N GLY A 721 11.69 16.44 7.46
CA GLY A 721 10.46 16.34 8.23
C GLY A 721 10.70 16.02 9.69
N PHE A 722 9.76 16.44 10.52
CA PHE A 722 9.68 16.12 11.93
C PHE A 722 8.35 15.46 12.22
N GLU A 723 8.38 14.41 13.04
CA GLU A 723 7.23 13.71 13.55
C GLU A 723 7.29 13.72 15.08
N TYR A 724 6.19 14.08 15.71
CA TYR A 724 6.04 14.05 17.16
C TYR A 724 4.92 13.10 17.56
N ASN A 725 5.22 12.15 18.45
CA ASN A 725 4.24 11.24 19.02
C ASN A 725 3.81 11.71 20.41
N GLY A 726 2.65 12.34 20.50
CA GLY A 726 2.03 12.78 21.76
C GLY A 726 1.35 11.64 22.54
N GLY A 727 1.36 10.41 22.02
CA GLY A 727 0.62 9.26 22.57
C GLY A 727 -0.77 9.17 21.93
N CYS A 728 -1.72 10.01 22.33
CA CYS A 728 -3.06 10.05 21.75
C CYS A 728 -3.13 10.82 20.42
N TRP A 729 -2.04 11.40 19.93
CA TRP A 729 -1.94 12.08 18.65
C TRP A 729 -0.52 12.02 18.06
N VAL A 730 -0.42 12.21 16.76
CA VAL A 730 0.86 12.35 16.06
C VAL A 730 0.80 13.57 15.15
N GLY A 731 1.75 14.48 15.35
CA GLY A 731 1.96 15.62 14.47
C GLY A 731 3.10 15.35 13.47
N ARG A 732 2.92 15.73 12.20
CA ARG A 732 3.95 15.63 11.14
C ARG A 732 4.05 16.93 10.38
N VAL A 733 5.27 17.38 10.15
CA VAL A 733 5.58 18.51 9.27
C VAL A 733 6.69 18.07 8.34
N VAL A 734 6.47 18.15 7.03
CA VAL A 734 7.44 17.72 6.02
C VAL A 734 7.60 18.81 4.96
N LEU A 735 8.81 19.28 4.80
CA LEU A 735 9.23 20.11 3.68
C LEU A 735 9.78 19.19 2.58
N HIS A 736 9.28 19.34 1.35
CA HIS A 736 9.75 18.61 0.19
C HIS A 736 10.03 19.55 -0.97
N ARG A 737 11.29 19.63 -1.37
CA ARG A 737 11.74 20.36 -2.56
C ARG A 737 12.33 19.36 -3.54
N TYR A 738 11.88 19.40 -4.79
CA TYR A 738 12.37 18.53 -5.85
C TYR A 738 12.44 19.25 -7.20
N ALA A 739 13.35 18.77 -8.04
CA ALA A 739 13.53 19.29 -9.38
C ALA A 739 12.43 18.77 -10.31
N LEU A 740 11.81 19.65 -11.10
CA LEU A 740 10.88 19.33 -12.17
C LEU A 740 11.59 19.30 -13.53
N SER A 741 12.63 20.12 -13.70
CA SER A 741 13.51 20.17 -14.87
C SER A 741 14.87 20.71 -14.42
N SER A 742 15.81 20.85 -15.38
CA SER A 742 17.10 21.50 -15.13
C SER A 742 16.96 22.94 -14.57
N ALA A 743 15.90 23.65 -14.96
CA ALA A 743 15.70 25.06 -14.59
C ALA A 743 14.59 25.30 -13.54
N SER A 744 13.82 24.30 -13.14
CA SER A 744 12.67 24.52 -12.26
C SER A 744 12.55 23.51 -11.13
N ASN A 745 12.13 23.99 -9.98
CA ASN A 745 11.89 23.21 -8.78
C ASN A 745 10.45 23.41 -8.29
N ASN A 746 9.92 22.42 -7.59
CA ASN A 746 8.73 22.57 -6.76
C ASN A 746 9.12 22.45 -5.29
N THR A 747 8.52 23.28 -4.45
CA THR A 747 8.66 23.20 -2.99
C THR A 747 7.27 23.10 -2.39
N ALA A 748 7.05 22.08 -1.59
CA ALA A 748 5.78 21.82 -0.92
C ALA A 748 6.00 21.60 0.58
N ILE A 749 5.04 22.02 1.39
CA ILE A 749 5.00 21.75 2.83
C ILE A 749 3.76 20.93 3.09
N PHE A 750 3.95 19.81 3.77
CA PHE A 750 2.90 18.93 4.26
C PHE A 750 2.79 19.09 5.77
N PHE A 751 1.57 19.18 6.23
CA PHE A 751 1.23 19.19 7.64
C PHE A 751 0.15 18.14 7.88
N GLN A 752 0.34 17.30 8.89
CA GLN A 752 -0.65 16.31 9.34
C GLN A 752 -0.71 16.30 10.86
N LEU A 753 -1.92 16.35 11.39
CA LEU A 753 -2.24 16.04 12.78
C LEU A 753 -3.16 14.81 12.80
N GLU A 754 -2.65 13.68 13.25
CA GLU A 754 -3.37 12.42 13.38
C GLU A 754 -3.85 12.27 14.82
N LEU A 755 -5.16 12.16 15.03
CA LEU A 755 -5.80 12.03 16.34
C LEU A 755 -6.28 10.59 16.52
N ASN A 756 -5.87 9.94 17.60
CA ASN A 756 -6.24 8.55 17.86
C ASN A 756 -7.78 8.39 17.95
N GLY A 757 -8.33 7.44 17.21
CA GLY A 757 -9.77 7.14 17.21
C GLY A 757 -10.65 8.16 16.48
N LEU A 758 -10.13 9.31 16.01
CA LEU A 758 -10.91 10.34 15.31
C LEU A 758 -10.53 10.44 13.82
N GLY A 759 -9.22 10.35 13.48
CA GLY A 759 -8.74 10.53 12.12
C GLY A 759 -7.60 11.54 12.02
N SER A 760 -7.38 12.11 10.82
CA SER A 760 -6.28 13.03 10.59
C SER A 760 -6.73 14.33 9.93
N LEU A 761 -6.15 15.46 10.37
CA LEU A 761 -6.26 16.78 9.77
C LEU A 761 -5.03 17.08 8.92
N GLY A 762 -5.20 17.73 7.77
CA GLY A 762 -4.10 18.12 6.88
C GLY A 762 -3.80 17.06 5.80
N ASN A 763 -2.65 17.22 5.13
CA ASN A 763 -2.22 16.33 4.04
C ASN A 763 -1.35 15.20 4.57
N ASP A 764 -1.72 13.95 4.30
CA ASP A 764 -0.90 12.79 4.70
C ASP A 764 0.38 12.69 3.86
N PRO A 765 1.58 12.89 4.44
CA PRO A 765 2.84 12.71 3.74
C PRO A 765 3.29 11.24 3.67
N GLY A 766 2.54 10.29 4.22
CA GLY A 766 2.98 8.91 4.40
C GLY A 766 3.37 8.19 3.11
N SER A 767 2.67 8.42 2.01
CA SER A 767 3.04 7.86 0.69
C SER A 767 4.34 8.46 0.15
N LEU A 768 4.55 9.75 0.34
CA LEU A 768 5.80 10.44 -0.01
C LEU A 768 6.96 9.91 0.82
N LEU A 769 6.79 9.79 2.15
CA LEU A 769 7.83 9.33 3.07
C LEU A 769 8.25 7.88 2.79
N ARG A 770 7.30 6.97 2.56
CA ARG A 770 7.60 5.57 2.19
C ARG A 770 8.40 5.46 0.89
N ARG A 771 8.11 6.32 -0.09
CA ARG A 771 8.85 6.35 -1.36
C ARG A 771 10.23 6.98 -1.20
N ALA A 772 10.32 8.09 -0.48
CA ALA A 772 11.56 8.85 -0.35
C ALA A 772 12.56 8.19 0.60
N VAL A 773 12.08 7.49 1.63
CA VAL A 773 12.88 6.85 2.67
C VAL A 773 12.55 5.36 2.72
N PRO A 774 13.29 4.51 1.97
CA PRO A 774 13.07 3.07 1.97
C PRO A 774 13.19 2.46 3.37
N GLY A 775 12.15 1.74 3.80
CA GLY A 775 12.05 1.20 5.16
C GLY A 775 11.36 2.14 6.16
N TYR A 776 10.87 3.31 5.74
CA TYR A 776 10.15 4.23 6.60
C TYR A 776 9.01 3.54 7.36
N GLY A 777 9.08 3.62 8.69
CA GLY A 777 8.05 3.16 9.62
C GLY A 777 7.12 4.29 10.03
N ARG A 778 5.82 4.17 9.70
CA ARG A 778 4.83 5.19 10.13
C ARG A 778 4.71 5.18 11.64
N ILE A 779 4.94 6.32 12.27
CA ILE A 779 4.63 6.55 13.67
C ILE A 779 3.11 6.68 13.79
N ALA A 780 2.49 5.79 14.56
CA ALA A 780 1.06 5.82 14.83
C ALA A 780 0.79 6.36 16.24
N PRO A 781 -0.37 6.99 16.50
CA PRO A 781 -0.78 7.32 17.85
C PRO A 781 -0.92 6.02 18.66
N THR A 782 -0.38 6.01 19.87
CA THR A 782 -0.52 4.90 20.82
C THR A 782 -1.43 5.36 21.94
N GLY A 783 -2.34 4.51 22.42
CA GLY A 783 -3.12 4.81 23.60
C GLY A 783 -2.24 5.04 24.83
N PRO A 784 -2.77 5.60 25.93
CA PRO A 784 -2.00 6.05 27.08
C PRO A 784 -1.14 4.98 27.76
N GLU A 785 -1.44 3.70 27.63
CA GLU A 785 -0.71 2.60 28.26
C GLU A 785 0.24 1.81 27.32
N ARG A 786 0.21 2.05 26.03
CA ARG A 786 1.14 1.42 25.07
C ARG A 786 2.31 2.35 24.75
N SER A 787 2.91 2.92 25.78
CA SER A 787 4.18 3.62 25.62
C SER A 787 5.29 2.60 25.35
N LEU A 788 5.86 2.64 24.18
CA LEU A 788 7.26 2.39 23.78
C LEU A 788 8.13 1.36 24.55
N GLU A 789 7.63 0.64 25.55
CA GLU A 789 8.41 -0.36 26.31
C GLU A 789 8.52 -1.71 25.58
N SER A 790 7.74 -1.97 24.55
CA SER A 790 7.81 -3.24 23.78
C SER A 790 8.69 -3.17 22.51
N GLY A 791 9.61 -2.23 22.44
CA GLY A 791 10.45 -2.00 21.26
C GLY A 791 11.92 -1.70 21.55
N TRP A 792 12.47 -2.15 22.68
CA TRP A 792 13.92 -2.06 22.96
C TRP A 792 14.59 -3.41 22.82
#